data_a4b8e01e6e0d3a56c5da55d4427fc04e
#
_entry.id   a4b8e01e6e0d3a56c5da55d4427fc04e
#
_cell.length_a   1.000
_cell.length_b   1.000
_cell.length_c   1.000
_cell.angle_alpha   90.00
_cell.angle_beta   90.00
_cell.angle_gamma   90.00
#
_symmetry.space_group_name_H-M   'P 1'
#
loop_
_entity.id
_entity.type
_entity.pdbx_description
1 polymer ?
#
loop_
_entity_poly.entity_id
_entity_poly.type
_entity_poly.pdbx_seq_one_letter_code
_entity_poly.pdbx_strand_id
1 'polypeptide(L)'
;MPSYLAPDVYVEEIDSGNQPIEGVSTSVTGFVGVTQRGPSTGLPQLVTSYSEFTQIYGSYFDFGPTFAGHNSLPFAADGFFTNLGSLLYVSRVLPPGASAASVTSLGGLTTRLIQDGSLAAGLSNLIRPATLRGIQVGTKVLLRMVKNGLVTDSAVLAVTAVARATGIVTLAANLTTLFEAKYTTVFTDVNGLDGAGAVTALASPTAVRPNSLTISAANEGSWGQQLVVNVFHESAGKGVVDAFISGAIGANKIKLKSTANFYVNAWVEIDRGNSKHYRQVLAVTGLVVTLDGPAMAAGDVAPELAAPNNITYFNTTEFRLTATYGGQSEQYSGLTIENVPGRYYVDQINNASSLIQVTALAPPGQPFLFPSGDDGVRIALSTGGLDGTAAPADGDYIGTDAGPGKRTGLQALIDIDGISIVAIPGITSQAVQNAMISHCESLRYRFAILDPAPKSLLPPVGADLNDIQNQRNQFDTKYAAIYHPRIVIENLLTSTTMALAPSGHIAGVYARVDDKRGVHKAPANEIIGGIVGLETIVNKFEQEILNPEPVNINVNRDFRSHQRGLRIWGARCVTSNPQWKYINVRRLFIYIEKSIEVGTQWAVFEPNNEALWARVSQSVSMFLTRVWRSGALLGTKAEEAYFVKCDRTTMTQDDLDNGRLIMIVGIAPTKPAEFVIVRIGQWAGGSSVQEL
;
A
#
# COMPACT_ATOMS: atom_id res chain seq x y z
N MET A 1 43.00 -20.71 33.41
CA MET A 1 42.14 -21.46 34.34
C MET A 1 42.15 -20.74 35.65
N PRO A 2 41.00 -20.35 36.20
CA PRO A 2 40.96 -19.84 37.55
C PRO A 2 41.50 -20.89 38.52
N SER A 3 42.43 -20.50 39.38
CA SER A 3 42.98 -21.44 40.40
C SER A 3 42.05 -21.42 41.59
N TYR A 4 41.32 -22.51 41.82
CA TYR A 4 40.50 -22.75 43.00
C TYR A 4 41.39 -23.00 44.21
N LEU A 5 41.32 -22.14 45.22
CA LEU A 5 42.25 -22.13 46.33
C LEU A 5 41.61 -22.54 47.68
N ALA A 6 40.29 -22.70 47.74
CA ALA A 6 39.55 -23.13 48.93
C ALA A 6 38.46 -24.15 48.55
N PRO A 7 38.12 -25.09 49.47
CA PRO A 7 36.95 -25.96 49.24
C PRO A 7 35.65 -25.16 49.28
N ASP A 8 35.00 -25.02 48.11
CA ASP A 8 33.71 -24.33 47.97
C ASP A 8 33.01 -24.80 46.67
N VAL A 9 31.76 -24.44 46.47
CA VAL A 9 31.04 -24.70 45.22
C VAL A 9 31.29 -23.51 44.27
N TYR A 10 32.05 -23.76 43.24
CA TYR A 10 32.33 -22.75 42.21
C TYR A 10 31.33 -22.89 41.06
N VAL A 11 30.63 -21.83 40.74
CA VAL A 11 29.71 -21.75 39.58
C VAL A 11 30.46 -21.04 38.45
N GLU A 12 30.75 -21.78 37.40
CA GLU A 12 31.26 -21.20 36.15
C GLU A 12 30.13 -21.14 35.13
N GLU A 13 29.89 -19.99 34.58
CA GLU A 13 29.03 -19.85 33.40
C GLU A 13 29.84 -20.27 32.19
N ILE A 14 29.50 -21.42 31.62
CA ILE A 14 30.06 -21.88 30.35
C ILE A 14 28.98 -21.64 29.28
N ASP A 15 29.30 -20.81 28.30
CA ASP A 15 28.46 -20.67 27.11
C ASP A 15 28.36 -22.04 26.43
N SER A 16 27.15 -22.59 26.37
CA SER A 16 26.93 -23.96 25.87
C SER A 16 27.19 -24.10 24.38
N GLY A 17 27.41 -22.97 23.66
CA GLY A 17 27.60 -22.94 22.22
C GLY A 17 26.39 -23.43 21.40
N ASN A 18 25.31 -23.79 22.06
CA ASN A 18 24.08 -24.25 21.42
C ASN A 18 23.24 -23.07 20.95
N GLN A 19 22.99 -23.03 19.66
CA GLN A 19 22.04 -22.07 19.08
C GLN A 19 20.66 -22.74 18.92
N PRO A 20 19.66 -22.36 19.72
CA PRO A 20 18.33 -22.93 19.62
C PRO A 20 17.66 -22.56 18.32
N ILE A 21 17.10 -23.55 17.60
CA ILE A 21 16.30 -23.31 16.42
C ILE A 21 14.92 -22.81 16.86
N GLU A 22 14.54 -21.62 16.43
CA GLU A 22 13.18 -21.10 16.60
C GLU A 22 12.27 -21.53 15.44
N GLY A 23 10.98 -21.76 15.73
CA GLY A 23 10.01 -22.10 14.70
C GLY A 23 9.64 -20.88 13.85
N VAL A 24 9.65 -21.01 12.53
CA VAL A 24 9.21 -19.95 11.63
C VAL A 24 7.69 -19.78 11.65
N SER A 25 7.20 -18.62 11.23
CA SER A 25 5.75 -18.40 11.06
C SER A 25 5.19 -19.27 9.94
N THR A 26 3.99 -19.84 10.15
CA THR A 26 3.29 -20.67 9.17
C THR A 26 2.07 -19.99 8.59
N SER A 27 1.70 -18.80 9.08
CA SER A 27 0.44 -18.10 8.77
C SER A 27 0.61 -16.82 7.96
N VAL A 28 1.84 -16.43 7.60
CA VAL A 28 2.07 -15.29 6.72
C VAL A 28 1.51 -15.59 5.33
N THR A 29 0.59 -14.75 4.89
CA THR A 29 -0.17 -14.99 3.65
C THR A 29 0.19 -13.97 2.57
N GLY A 30 0.29 -14.39 1.33
CA GLY A 30 0.43 -13.54 0.14
C GLY A 30 -0.80 -13.62 -0.75
N PHE A 31 -1.43 -12.47 -1.02
CA PHE A 31 -2.52 -12.37 -1.99
C PHE A 31 -2.08 -11.57 -3.21
N VAL A 32 -2.59 -12.00 -4.37
CA VAL A 32 -2.40 -11.30 -5.65
C VAL A 32 -3.76 -10.96 -6.24
N GLY A 33 -3.94 -9.73 -6.68
CA GLY A 33 -5.20 -9.35 -7.33
C GLY A 33 -5.38 -7.85 -7.49
N VAL A 34 -6.54 -7.48 -8.05
CA VAL A 34 -6.90 -6.09 -8.29
C VAL A 34 -7.36 -5.43 -6.99
N THR A 35 -6.93 -4.19 -6.78
CA THR A 35 -7.35 -3.33 -5.68
C THR A 35 -7.69 -1.93 -6.20
N GLN A 36 -8.46 -1.17 -5.44
CA GLN A 36 -8.89 0.16 -5.82
C GLN A 36 -7.71 1.12 -6.00
N ARG A 37 -6.69 1.01 -5.15
CA ARG A 37 -5.47 1.81 -5.14
C ARG A 37 -4.31 1.03 -4.54
N GLY A 38 -3.19 1.68 -4.33
CA GLY A 38 -2.01 1.10 -3.69
C GLY A 38 -0.87 0.84 -4.66
N PRO A 39 0.32 0.53 -4.16
CA PRO A 39 1.50 0.32 -4.98
C PRO A 39 1.34 -0.89 -5.89
N SER A 40 1.66 -0.72 -7.16
CA SER A 40 1.65 -1.74 -8.20
C SER A 40 3.06 -2.24 -8.55
N THR A 41 4.07 -1.53 -8.10
CA THR A 41 5.49 -1.81 -8.30
C THR A 41 6.24 -1.78 -6.97
N GLY A 42 7.41 -2.36 -6.91
CA GLY A 42 8.20 -2.48 -5.69
C GLY A 42 7.87 -3.75 -4.91
N LEU A 43 8.23 -3.75 -3.63
CA LEU A 43 7.94 -4.88 -2.74
C LEU A 43 6.46 -4.89 -2.35
N PRO A 44 5.80 -6.06 -2.33
CA PRO A 44 4.47 -6.20 -1.75
C PRO A 44 4.41 -5.65 -0.33
N GLN A 45 3.38 -4.86 -0.03
CA GLN A 45 3.23 -4.26 1.28
C GLN A 45 2.62 -5.26 2.27
N LEU A 46 3.15 -5.27 3.49
CA LEU A 46 2.56 -6.00 4.60
C LEU A 46 1.41 -5.18 5.19
N VAL A 47 0.28 -5.84 5.42
CA VAL A 47 -0.85 -5.31 6.18
C VAL A 47 -1.21 -6.24 7.34
N THR A 48 -1.54 -5.67 8.48
CA THR A 48 -1.78 -6.39 9.74
C THR A 48 -3.24 -6.33 10.18
N SER A 49 -4.05 -5.54 9.49
CA SER A 49 -5.49 -5.41 9.73
C SER A 49 -6.23 -5.01 8.46
N TYR A 50 -7.55 -5.26 8.42
CA TYR A 50 -8.39 -4.80 7.32
C TYR A 50 -8.45 -3.27 7.23
N SER A 51 -8.38 -2.57 8.37
CA SER A 51 -8.31 -1.11 8.40
C SER A 51 -7.05 -0.58 7.70
N GLU A 52 -5.88 -1.19 7.97
CA GLU A 52 -4.63 -0.86 7.27
C GLU A 52 -4.70 -1.22 5.79
N PHE A 53 -5.28 -2.39 5.46
CA PHE A 53 -5.53 -2.75 4.06
C PHE A 53 -6.33 -1.66 3.34
N THR A 54 -7.42 -1.16 3.93
CA THR A 54 -8.25 -0.12 3.30
C THR A 54 -7.53 1.22 3.17
N GLN A 55 -6.62 1.53 4.09
CA GLN A 55 -5.79 2.74 4.01
C GLN A 55 -4.79 2.69 2.85
N ILE A 56 -4.23 1.54 2.54
CA ILE A 56 -3.21 1.37 1.49
C ILE A 56 -3.87 1.02 0.15
N TYR A 57 -4.74 0.02 0.13
CA TYR A 57 -5.27 -0.59 -1.09
C TYR A 57 -6.69 -0.16 -1.45
N GLY A 58 -7.33 0.62 -0.61
CA GLY A 58 -8.73 1.02 -0.76
C GLY A 58 -9.70 -0.01 -0.21
N SER A 59 -10.99 0.31 -0.32
CA SER A 59 -12.09 -0.54 0.16
C SER A 59 -12.61 -1.45 -0.97
N TYR A 60 -13.80 -2.02 -0.74
CA TYR A 60 -14.54 -2.71 -1.79
C TYR A 60 -14.81 -1.78 -2.97
N PHE A 61 -14.79 -2.33 -4.16
CA PHE A 61 -15.03 -1.59 -5.39
C PHE A 61 -15.82 -2.43 -6.39
N ASP A 62 -16.51 -1.72 -7.28
CA ASP A 62 -17.12 -2.31 -8.48
C ASP A 62 -16.72 -1.43 -9.67
N PHE A 63 -15.87 -1.94 -10.53
CA PHE A 63 -15.47 -1.28 -11.76
C PHE A 63 -16.41 -1.59 -12.92
N GLY A 64 -17.61 -2.11 -12.63
CA GLY A 64 -18.62 -2.48 -13.60
C GLY A 64 -18.40 -3.86 -14.25
N PRO A 65 -19.21 -4.19 -15.26
CA PRO A 65 -19.28 -5.54 -15.82
C PRO A 65 -17.97 -6.01 -16.49
N THR A 66 -17.14 -5.09 -16.97
CA THR A 66 -15.83 -5.41 -17.59
C THR A 66 -14.89 -6.12 -16.62
N PHE A 67 -15.01 -5.84 -15.33
CA PHE A 67 -14.14 -6.39 -14.29
C PHE A 67 -14.85 -7.42 -13.42
N ALA A 68 -15.99 -7.93 -13.86
CA ALA A 68 -16.75 -8.94 -13.11
C ALA A 68 -15.86 -10.15 -12.77
N GLY A 69 -15.79 -10.50 -11.48
CA GLY A 69 -14.94 -11.59 -10.99
C GLY A 69 -13.51 -11.19 -10.62
N HIS A 70 -13.04 -10.01 -11.02
CA HIS A 70 -11.68 -9.52 -10.71
C HIS A 70 -11.60 -8.64 -9.46
N ASN A 71 -12.72 -8.34 -8.82
CA ASN A 71 -12.85 -7.51 -7.61
C ASN A 71 -12.85 -8.30 -6.30
N SER A 72 -12.41 -9.55 -6.33
CA SER A 72 -12.52 -10.48 -5.18
C SER A 72 -11.53 -10.19 -4.05
N LEU A 73 -10.38 -9.57 -4.34
CA LEU A 73 -9.28 -9.45 -3.36
C LEU A 73 -9.65 -8.62 -2.11
N PRO A 74 -10.34 -7.47 -2.16
CA PRO A 74 -10.73 -6.74 -0.95
C PRO A 74 -11.65 -7.53 -0.03
N PHE A 75 -12.61 -8.28 -0.60
CA PHE A 75 -13.48 -9.17 0.16
C PHE A 75 -12.73 -10.38 0.74
N ALA A 76 -11.75 -10.89 0.01
CA ALA A 76 -10.88 -11.96 0.49
C ALA A 76 -9.97 -11.50 1.64
N ALA A 77 -9.45 -10.27 1.57
CA ALA A 77 -8.68 -9.66 2.64
C ALA A 77 -9.52 -9.44 3.90
N ASP A 78 -10.75 -8.94 3.75
CA ASP A 78 -11.69 -8.83 4.87
C ASP A 78 -11.98 -10.20 5.50
N GLY A 79 -12.27 -11.20 4.67
CA GLY A 79 -12.48 -12.57 5.11
C GLY A 79 -11.28 -13.17 5.83
N PHE A 80 -10.06 -12.85 5.39
CA PHE A 80 -8.82 -13.27 6.03
C PHE A 80 -8.73 -12.72 7.47
N PHE A 81 -8.89 -11.40 7.64
CA PHE A 81 -8.81 -10.79 8.97
C PHE A 81 -10.01 -11.15 9.85
N THR A 82 -11.21 -11.28 9.31
CA THR A 82 -12.40 -11.75 10.02
C THR A 82 -12.22 -13.16 10.59
N ASN A 83 -11.43 -14.01 9.93
CA ASN A 83 -11.06 -15.34 10.40
C ASN A 83 -9.75 -15.37 11.19
N LEU A 84 -9.30 -14.24 11.73
CA LEU A 84 -8.13 -14.06 12.58
C LEU A 84 -6.78 -14.27 11.87
N GLY A 85 -6.73 -14.05 10.58
CA GLY A 85 -5.46 -13.83 9.87
C GLY A 85 -4.78 -12.56 10.39
N SER A 86 -3.46 -12.52 10.46
CA SER A 86 -2.72 -11.43 11.09
C SER A 86 -1.70 -10.75 10.18
N LEU A 87 -1.08 -11.48 9.25
CA LEU A 87 -0.01 -10.98 8.39
C LEU A 87 -0.34 -11.29 6.93
N LEU A 88 -0.64 -10.24 6.17
CA LEU A 88 -1.02 -10.35 4.77
C LEU A 88 -0.12 -9.46 3.90
N TYR A 89 0.61 -10.06 2.96
CA TYR A 89 1.28 -9.33 1.89
C TYR A 89 0.37 -9.26 0.66
N VAL A 90 0.30 -8.09 0.04
CA VAL A 90 -0.56 -7.87 -1.12
C VAL A 90 0.28 -7.43 -2.32
N SER A 91 0.17 -8.18 -3.42
CA SER A 91 0.69 -7.80 -4.73
C SER A 91 -0.47 -7.32 -5.59
N ARG A 92 -0.49 -6.02 -5.87
CA ARG A 92 -1.53 -5.40 -6.69
C ARG A 92 -1.35 -5.73 -8.16
N VAL A 93 -2.41 -6.17 -8.81
CA VAL A 93 -2.50 -6.33 -10.26
C VAL A 93 -3.16 -5.11 -10.86
N LEU A 94 -2.54 -4.53 -11.89
CA LEU A 94 -3.12 -3.42 -12.64
C LEU A 94 -3.84 -3.92 -13.88
N PRO A 95 -5.11 -3.51 -14.06
CA PRO A 95 -5.79 -3.72 -15.33
C PRO A 95 -5.10 -2.95 -16.47
N PRO A 96 -5.10 -3.49 -17.70
CA PRO A 96 -4.56 -2.79 -18.86
C PRO A 96 -5.18 -1.41 -19.05
N GLY A 97 -4.36 -0.38 -19.28
CA GLY A 97 -4.81 1.00 -19.47
C GLY A 97 -5.14 1.74 -18.17
N ALA A 98 -4.87 1.18 -17.01
CA ALA A 98 -4.95 1.90 -15.74
C ALA A 98 -3.96 3.06 -15.73
N SER A 99 -4.37 4.20 -15.15
CA SER A 99 -3.54 5.39 -15.08
C SER A 99 -3.80 6.19 -13.81
N ALA A 100 -2.77 6.87 -13.30
CA ALA A 100 -2.91 7.79 -12.19
C ALA A 100 -3.62 9.09 -12.65
N ALA A 101 -4.46 9.62 -11.78
CA ALA A 101 -5.00 10.95 -12.00
C ALA A 101 -3.91 12.00 -11.83
N SER A 102 -3.89 13.00 -12.67
CA SER A 102 -2.88 14.05 -12.63
C SER A 102 -3.43 15.42 -13.01
N VAL A 103 -2.68 16.44 -12.69
CA VAL A 103 -2.91 17.80 -13.15
C VAL A 103 -1.59 18.56 -13.23
N THR A 104 -1.42 19.32 -14.27
CA THR A 104 -0.38 20.34 -14.35
C THR A 104 -1.01 21.67 -14.04
N SER A 105 -0.57 22.31 -12.96
CA SER A 105 -1.17 23.53 -12.45
C SER A 105 -0.47 24.78 -12.98
N LEU A 106 -1.24 25.85 -13.16
CA LEU A 106 -0.73 27.17 -13.50
C LEU A 106 -0.01 27.78 -12.30
N GLY A 107 1.12 28.44 -12.54
CA GLY A 107 1.84 29.20 -11.52
C GLY A 107 1.17 30.53 -11.16
N GLY A 108 1.75 31.21 -10.17
CA GLY A 108 1.36 32.56 -9.75
C GLY A 108 0.51 32.61 -8.49
N LEU A 109 0.31 33.83 -7.99
CA LEU A 109 -0.56 34.06 -6.84
C LEU A 109 -2.01 33.78 -7.22
N THR A 110 -2.72 33.17 -6.26
CA THR A 110 -4.08 32.74 -6.46
C THR A 110 -4.93 33.07 -5.25
N THR A 111 -6.21 33.20 -5.52
CA THR A 111 -7.25 33.35 -4.50
C THR A 111 -8.54 32.70 -5.00
N ARG A 112 -9.45 32.38 -4.10
CA ARG A 112 -10.78 31.88 -4.50
C ARG A 112 -11.75 33.03 -4.70
N LEU A 113 -12.83 32.80 -5.42
CA LEU A 113 -14.00 33.70 -5.39
C LEU A 113 -14.78 33.45 -4.08
N ILE A 114 -15.30 34.53 -3.49
CA ILE A 114 -16.24 34.46 -2.36
C ILE A 114 -17.69 34.74 -2.76
N GLN A 115 -17.91 35.19 -3.98
CA GLN A 115 -19.21 35.37 -4.59
C GLN A 115 -19.14 34.89 -6.03
N ASP A 116 -20.21 34.27 -6.52
CA ASP A 116 -20.27 33.81 -7.90
C ASP A 116 -19.93 34.95 -8.87
N GLY A 117 -18.97 34.67 -9.71
CA GLY A 117 -18.47 35.61 -10.69
C GLY A 117 -19.49 35.77 -11.81
N SER A 118 -20.05 36.96 -11.95
CA SER A 118 -21.16 37.23 -12.83
C SER A 118 -22.46 36.56 -12.36
N LEU A 119 -23.43 37.32 -11.97
CA LEU A 119 -24.75 36.84 -11.57
C LEU A 119 -25.52 36.22 -12.74
N ALA A 120 -25.09 36.48 -13.97
CA ALA A 120 -25.56 35.80 -15.18
C ALA A 120 -24.45 35.80 -16.22
N ALA A 121 -24.32 34.70 -16.97
CA ALA A 121 -23.33 34.55 -18.03
C ALA A 121 -23.37 35.78 -18.99
N GLY A 122 -22.21 36.39 -19.23
CA GLY A 122 -22.05 37.53 -20.16
C GLY A 122 -22.51 38.89 -19.66
N LEU A 123 -22.94 39.04 -18.41
CA LEU A 123 -23.56 40.30 -17.93
C LEU A 123 -22.72 41.08 -16.93
N SER A 124 -21.60 40.58 -16.41
CA SER A 124 -20.81 41.31 -15.43
C SER A 124 -19.32 41.12 -15.64
N ASN A 125 -18.60 42.20 -15.45
CA ASN A 125 -17.14 42.24 -15.35
C ASN A 125 -16.65 42.41 -13.91
N LEU A 126 -17.54 42.20 -12.93
CA LEU A 126 -17.21 42.33 -11.52
C LEU A 126 -16.94 40.96 -10.90
N ILE A 127 -15.87 40.86 -10.16
CA ILE A 127 -15.55 39.67 -9.35
C ILE A 127 -15.25 40.09 -7.91
N ARG A 128 -15.45 39.15 -6.96
CA ARG A 128 -15.10 39.36 -5.56
C ARG A 128 -14.19 38.21 -5.09
N PRO A 129 -12.86 38.38 -5.20
CA PRO A 129 -11.90 37.44 -4.67
C PRO A 129 -11.87 37.51 -3.14
N ALA A 130 -11.45 36.40 -2.49
CA ALA A 130 -11.37 36.32 -1.04
C ALA A 130 -10.25 37.20 -0.47
N THR A 131 -9.17 37.41 -1.23
CA THR A 131 -8.12 38.38 -0.91
C THR A 131 -7.78 39.23 -2.13
N LEU A 132 -7.41 40.47 -1.87
CA LEU A 132 -6.91 41.39 -2.90
C LEU A 132 -5.37 41.33 -3.04
N ARG A 133 -4.72 40.36 -2.38
CA ARG A 133 -3.27 40.20 -2.47
C ARG A 133 -2.84 40.00 -3.93
N GLY A 134 -1.89 40.77 -4.40
CA GLY A 134 -1.41 40.71 -5.78
C GLY A 134 -2.42 41.21 -6.84
N ILE A 135 -3.57 41.77 -6.44
CA ILE A 135 -4.56 42.33 -7.35
C ILE A 135 -4.53 43.87 -7.27
N GLN A 136 -4.15 44.51 -8.37
CA GLN A 136 -4.13 45.96 -8.54
C GLN A 136 -4.61 46.30 -9.97
N VAL A 137 -4.85 47.60 -10.23
CA VAL A 137 -5.17 48.05 -11.58
C VAL A 137 -4.04 47.68 -12.53
N GLY A 138 -4.37 47.10 -13.67
CA GLY A 138 -3.42 46.54 -14.64
C GLY A 138 -3.05 45.08 -14.44
N THR A 139 -3.29 44.49 -13.25
CA THR A 139 -3.10 43.03 -13.03
C THR A 139 -3.94 42.21 -14.00
N LYS A 140 -3.38 41.24 -14.63
CA LYS A 140 -4.12 40.28 -15.45
C LYS A 140 -4.59 39.12 -14.58
N VAL A 141 -5.83 38.73 -14.74
CA VAL A 141 -6.46 37.62 -14.00
C VAL A 141 -7.03 36.57 -14.95
N LEU A 142 -6.93 35.32 -14.53
CA LEU A 142 -7.59 34.18 -15.14
C LEU A 142 -8.47 33.51 -14.07
N LEU A 143 -9.75 33.30 -14.40
CA LEU A 143 -10.63 32.48 -13.56
C LEU A 143 -10.64 31.05 -14.08
N ARG A 144 -10.38 30.11 -13.22
CA ARG A 144 -10.49 28.67 -13.52
C ARG A 144 -11.51 28.01 -12.58
N MET A 145 -12.57 27.49 -13.17
CA MET A 145 -13.57 26.72 -12.47
C MET A 145 -13.33 25.21 -12.73
N VAL A 146 -13.27 24.42 -11.67
CA VAL A 146 -13.18 22.96 -11.75
C VAL A 146 -14.41 22.36 -11.06
N LYS A 147 -15.33 21.82 -11.87
CA LYS A 147 -16.58 21.25 -11.40
C LYS A 147 -16.78 19.86 -12.02
N ASN A 148 -16.95 18.83 -11.18
CA ASN A 148 -17.10 17.44 -11.61
C ASN A 148 -16.00 16.95 -12.59
N GLY A 149 -14.75 17.36 -12.33
CA GLY A 149 -13.61 17.03 -13.20
C GLY A 149 -13.49 17.87 -14.48
N LEU A 150 -14.49 18.68 -14.81
CA LEU A 150 -14.46 19.57 -15.97
C LEU A 150 -13.77 20.89 -15.60
N VAL A 151 -12.79 21.30 -16.40
CA VAL A 151 -12.08 22.58 -16.27
C VAL A 151 -12.70 23.60 -17.24
N THR A 152 -13.06 24.75 -16.70
CA THR A 152 -13.56 25.92 -17.50
C THR A 152 -12.74 27.15 -17.16
N ASP A 153 -12.06 27.73 -18.14
CA ASP A 153 -11.24 28.92 -17.99
C ASP A 153 -11.93 30.13 -18.57
N SER A 154 -11.74 31.31 -17.93
CA SER A 154 -12.05 32.58 -18.56
C SER A 154 -10.97 32.96 -19.59
N ALA A 155 -11.25 33.98 -20.38
CA ALA A 155 -10.17 34.74 -21.02
C ALA A 155 -9.27 35.38 -19.94
N VAL A 156 -8.02 35.70 -20.29
CA VAL A 156 -7.16 36.53 -19.43
C VAL A 156 -7.63 37.97 -19.52
N LEU A 157 -8.09 38.53 -18.41
CA LEU A 157 -8.70 39.86 -18.36
C LEU A 157 -7.85 40.78 -17.47
N ALA A 158 -7.63 42.01 -17.92
CA ALA A 158 -6.97 43.01 -17.10
C ALA A 158 -7.93 43.58 -16.04
N VAL A 159 -7.40 43.87 -14.87
CA VAL A 159 -8.12 44.58 -13.80
C VAL A 159 -8.14 46.08 -14.13
N THR A 160 -9.32 46.68 -14.22
CA THR A 160 -9.50 48.11 -14.51
C THR A 160 -9.78 48.95 -13.27
N ALA A 161 -10.35 48.34 -12.22
CA ALA A 161 -10.55 49.00 -10.92
C ALA A 161 -10.55 48.00 -9.77
N VAL A 162 -10.13 48.45 -8.57
CA VAL A 162 -10.15 47.68 -7.34
C VAL A 162 -10.80 48.51 -6.24
N ALA A 163 -11.99 48.13 -5.82
CA ALA A 163 -12.70 48.75 -4.71
C ALA A 163 -12.30 48.04 -3.39
N ARG A 164 -11.24 48.53 -2.73
CA ARG A 164 -10.65 47.89 -1.52
C ARG A 164 -11.62 47.79 -0.37
N ALA A 165 -12.55 48.72 -0.21
CA ALA A 165 -13.53 48.69 0.89
C ALA A 165 -14.57 47.57 0.75
N THR A 166 -14.91 47.17 -0.46
CA THR A 166 -15.91 46.14 -0.77
C THR A 166 -15.30 44.83 -1.22
N GLY A 167 -14.00 44.81 -1.53
CA GLY A 167 -13.31 43.67 -2.12
C GLY A 167 -13.70 43.41 -3.59
N ILE A 168 -14.38 44.33 -4.25
CA ILE A 168 -14.83 44.15 -5.66
C ILE A 168 -13.70 44.56 -6.61
N VAL A 169 -13.47 43.70 -7.59
CA VAL A 169 -12.52 43.91 -8.69
C VAL A 169 -13.31 44.02 -10.01
N THR A 170 -13.04 45.08 -10.78
CA THR A 170 -13.62 45.27 -12.09
C THR A 170 -12.65 44.80 -13.18
N LEU A 171 -13.12 43.97 -14.08
CA LEU A 171 -12.37 43.42 -15.21
C LEU A 171 -12.61 44.26 -16.50
N ALA A 172 -11.67 44.18 -17.44
CA ALA A 172 -11.71 44.91 -18.69
C ALA A 172 -12.83 44.43 -19.64
N ALA A 173 -13.36 43.24 -19.46
CA ALA A 173 -14.48 42.72 -20.23
C ALA A 173 -15.40 41.86 -19.37
N ASN A 174 -16.62 41.62 -19.85
CA ASN A 174 -17.56 40.74 -19.19
C ASN A 174 -17.11 39.29 -19.28
N LEU A 175 -17.41 38.55 -18.21
CA LEU A 175 -17.25 37.09 -18.21
C LEU A 175 -18.29 36.46 -19.15
N THR A 176 -17.85 35.48 -19.93
CA THR A 176 -18.70 34.78 -20.91
C THR A 176 -19.38 33.55 -20.32
N THR A 177 -18.97 33.15 -19.13
CA THR A 177 -19.46 31.96 -18.41
C THR A 177 -19.69 32.32 -16.96
N LEU A 178 -20.66 31.66 -16.30
CA LEU A 178 -20.84 31.75 -14.86
C LEU A 178 -19.74 30.98 -14.14
N PHE A 179 -18.99 31.67 -13.29
CA PHE A 179 -17.96 31.09 -12.43
C PHE A 179 -18.49 30.97 -11.01
N GLU A 180 -18.84 29.74 -10.60
CA GLU A 180 -19.36 29.48 -9.27
C GLU A 180 -18.24 29.59 -8.22
N ALA A 181 -18.43 30.39 -7.19
CA ALA A 181 -17.41 30.67 -6.17
C ALA A 181 -16.81 29.43 -5.54
N LYS A 182 -17.68 28.45 -5.26
CA LYS A 182 -17.28 27.17 -4.65
C LYS A 182 -16.21 26.38 -5.44
N TYR A 183 -16.19 26.55 -6.76
CA TYR A 183 -15.36 25.77 -7.67
C TYR A 183 -14.32 26.60 -8.40
N THR A 184 -14.25 27.92 -8.16
CA THR A 184 -13.44 28.85 -8.97
C THR A 184 -12.25 29.39 -8.21
N THR A 185 -11.08 29.27 -8.84
CA THR A 185 -9.82 29.87 -8.43
C THR A 185 -9.51 31.05 -9.37
N VAL A 186 -9.09 32.15 -8.81
CA VAL A 186 -8.59 33.34 -9.53
C VAL A 186 -7.08 33.31 -9.51
N PHE A 187 -6.45 33.25 -10.67
CA PHE A 187 -5.00 33.34 -10.84
C PHE A 187 -4.65 34.77 -11.24
N THR A 188 -3.63 35.36 -10.60
CA THR A 188 -3.11 36.68 -10.94
C THR A 188 -1.74 36.56 -11.59
N ASP A 189 -1.40 37.44 -12.52
CA ASP A 189 -0.02 37.61 -12.96
C ASP A 189 0.82 38.21 -11.82
N VAL A 190 2.09 37.85 -11.78
CA VAL A 190 3.04 38.47 -10.86
C VAL A 190 3.70 39.63 -11.60
N ASN A 191 3.16 40.82 -11.44
CA ASN A 191 3.73 42.01 -12.08
C ASN A 191 5.10 42.33 -11.45
N GLY A 192 6.12 42.47 -12.28
CA GLY A 192 7.38 43.08 -11.92
C GLY A 192 8.37 42.17 -11.16
N LEU A 193 8.52 40.92 -11.56
CA LEU A 193 9.58 40.03 -11.04
C LEU A 193 10.99 40.56 -11.31
N ASP A 194 11.18 41.33 -12.34
CA ASP A 194 12.47 41.84 -12.81
C ASP A 194 12.78 43.27 -12.38
N GLY A 195 11.88 43.92 -11.67
CA GLY A 195 12.05 45.35 -11.29
C GLY A 195 12.14 46.30 -12.46
N ALA A 196 11.95 45.84 -13.66
CA ALA A 196 12.13 46.59 -14.89
C ALA A 196 10.81 46.81 -15.60
N GLY A 197 9.74 47.26 -15.00
CA GLY A 197 8.56 47.86 -15.57
C GLY A 197 8.01 47.39 -16.95
N ALA A 198 8.55 46.38 -17.55
CA ALA A 198 8.17 45.84 -18.83
C ALA A 198 7.17 44.72 -18.68
N VAL A 199 5.90 45.07 -18.59
CA VAL A 199 4.83 44.09 -18.84
C VAL A 199 4.88 43.68 -20.29
N THR A 200 5.57 42.59 -20.61
CA THR A 200 5.45 42.00 -21.93
C THR A 200 3.97 41.62 -22.13
N ALA A 201 3.36 42.13 -23.17
CA ALA A 201 1.98 41.84 -23.50
C ALA A 201 1.82 40.36 -23.78
N LEU A 202 1.16 39.67 -22.86
CA LEU A 202 1.01 38.22 -22.91
C LEU A 202 -0.16 37.87 -23.82
N ALA A 203 0.14 37.31 -24.98
CA ALA A 203 -0.81 37.08 -26.06
C ALA A 203 -1.70 35.81 -25.86
N SER A 204 -1.39 34.96 -24.88
CA SER A 204 -2.13 33.71 -24.65
C SER A 204 -2.17 33.35 -23.15
N PRO A 205 -3.26 32.78 -22.64
CA PRO A 205 -3.36 32.32 -21.25
C PRO A 205 -2.24 31.36 -20.84
N THR A 206 -1.81 30.50 -21.74
CA THR A 206 -0.72 29.54 -21.53
C THR A 206 0.67 30.19 -21.55
N ALA A 207 0.84 31.31 -22.20
CA ALA A 207 2.10 32.05 -22.24
C ALA A 207 2.27 33.00 -21.04
N VAL A 208 1.18 33.27 -20.32
CA VAL A 208 1.14 34.22 -19.18
C VAL A 208 1.75 33.59 -17.92
N ARG A 209 1.63 32.27 -17.79
CA ARG A 209 2.02 31.57 -16.57
C ARG A 209 2.57 30.21 -16.93
N PRO A 210 3.88 30.04 -16.84
CA PRO A 210 4.44 28.69 -17.00
C PRO A 210 3.80 27.76 -15.99
N ASN A 211 3.52 26.55 -16.42
CA ASN A 211 3.14 25.49 -15.50
C ASN A 211 4.23 25.32 -14.45
N SER A 212 3.85 25.22 -13.19
CA SER A 212 4.82 25.21 -12.08
C SER A 212 4.89 23.89 -11.37
N LEU A 213 3.85 23.11 -11.47
CA LEU A 213 3.67 21.92 -10.64
C LEU A 213 2.82 20.90 -11.40
N THR A 214 3.33 19.68 -11.49
CA THR A 214 2.51 18.52 -11.81
C THR A 214 2.26 17.74 -10.54
N ILE A 215 0.99 17.57 -10.17
CA ILE A 215 0.54 16.72 -9.08
C ILE A 215 -0.12 15.51 -9.72
N SER A 216 0.26 14.33 -9.28
CA SER A 216 -0.41 13.07 -9.62
C SER A 216 -0.88 12.35 -8.38
N ALA A 217 -1.90 11.51 -8.50
CA ALA A 217 -2.19 10.52 -7.50
C ALA A 217 -0.97 9.59 -7.32
N ALA A 218 -0.73 9.12 -6.12
CA ALA A 218 0.43 8.27 -5.81
C ALA A 218 0.45 6.96 -6.61
N ASN A 219 -0.72 6.52 -7.08
CA ASN A 219 -0.88 5.32 -7.88
C ASN A 219 -2.14 5.41 -8.77
N GLU A 220 -2.28 4.43 -9.67
CA GLU A 220 -3.29 4.37 -10.70
C GLU A 220 -4.69 4.13 -10.09
N GLY A 221 -5.71 4.58 -10.81
CA GLY A 221 -7.12 4.35 -10.51
C GLY A 221 -7.96 5.62 -10.48
N SER A 222 -9.27 5.45 -10.59
CA SER A 222 -10.27 6.53 -10.58
C SER A 222 -10.36 7.26 -9.23
N TRP A 223 -9.87 6.64 -8.17
CA TRP A 223 -9.80 7.22 -6.84
C TRP A 223 -9.06 8.56 -6.81
N GLY A 224 -8.04 8.70 -7.65
CA GLY A 224 -7.22 9.90 -7.74
C GLY A 224 -7.99 11.13 -8.20
N GLN A 225 -9.09 10.97 -8.96
CA GLN A 225 -9.97 12.09 -9.36
C GLN A 225 -10.77 12.65 -8.16
N GLN A 226 -10.88 11.90 -7.07
CA GLN A 226 -11.56 12.32 -5.84
C GLN A 226 -10.61 12.98 -4.84
N LEU A 227 -9.30 13.02 -5.13
CA LEU A 227 -8.32 13.71 -4.31
C LEU A 227 -8.63 15.22 -4.28
N VAL A 228 -8.59 15.78 -3.09
CA VAL A 228 -8.68 17.21 -2.86
C VAL A 228 -7.31 17.70 -2.41
N VAL A 229 -6.65 18.47 -3.26
CA VAL A 229 -5.38 19.12 -2.95
C VAL A 229 -5.61 20.59 -2.76
N ASN A 230 -5.13 21.16 -1.64
CA ASN A 230 -5.15 22.59 -1.40
C ASN A 230 -3.72 23.09 -1.15
N VAL A 231 -3.39 24.22 -1.74
CA VAL A 231 -2.10 24.88 -1.57
C VAL A 231 -2.31 26.26 -0.97
N PHE A 232 -1.70 26.48 0.18
CA PHE A 232 -1.79 27.74 0.94
C PHE A 232 -0.46 28.47 0.87
N HIS A 233 -0.51 29.79 0.82
CA HIS A 233 0.68 30.61 1.00
C HIS A 233 1.09 30.61 2.48
N GLU A 234 2.40 30.50 2.72
CA GLU A 234 3.01 30.64 4.05
C GLU A 234 4.18 31.61 3.97
N SER A 235 4.53 32.19 5.11
CA SER A 235 5.73 33.01 5.28
C SER A 235 6.33 32.67 6.63
N ALA A 236 7.44 31.95 6.60
CA ALA A 236 8.17 31.53 7.79
C ALA A 236 9.00 32.69 8.38
N GLY A 237 9.62 33.48 7.49
CA GLY A 237 10.37 34.69 7.83
C GLY A 237 9.55 35.93 7.57
N LYS A 238 9.41 36.78 8.59
CA LYS A 238 8.75 38.09 8.50
C LYS A 238 9.68 39.16 9.03
N GLY A 239 10.04 40.13 8.20
CA GLY A 239 10.94 41.20 8.53
C GLY A 239 10.36 42.57 8.20
N VAL A 240 10.68 43.56 9.00
CA VAL A 240 10.40 44.96 8.71
C VAL A 240 11.74 45.66 8.48
N VAL A 241 11.79 46.56 7.53
CA VAL A 241 13.02 47.33 7.25
C VAL A 241 13.35 48.21 8.47
N ASP A 242 14.55 48.01 9.04
CA ASP A 242 15.07 48.81 10.17
C ASP A 242 15.73 50.10 9.66
N ALA A 243 16.67 49.92 8.76
CA ALA A 243 17.35 51.02 8.10
C ALA A 243 18.00 50.61 6.80
N PHE A 244 18.16 51.54 5.88
CA PHE A 244 19.07 51.37 4.74
C PHE A 244 20.52 51.42 5.29
N ILE A 245 21.38 50.52 4.84
CA ILE A 245 22.79 50.64 5.15
C ILE A 245 23.36 51.81 4.38
N SER A 246 23.98 52.77 5.08
CA SER A 246 24.50 54.00 4.47
C SER A 246 25.42 53.72 3.30
N GLY A 247 25.14 54.36 2.16
CA GLY A 247 25.80 54.12 0.88
C GLY A 247 25.09 53.12 -0.04
N ALA A 248 23.95 52.57 0.36
CA ALA A 248 23.28 51.47 -0.26
C ALA A 248 21.87 51.79 -0.79
N ILE A 249 21.49 53.04 -0.99
CA ILE A 249 20.41 53.36 -1.93
C ILE A 249 20.93 52.94 -3.30
N GLY A 250 20.41 51.82 -3.77
CA GLY A 250 20.96 51.16 -4.96
C GLY A 250 21.78 49.92 -4.70
N ALA A 251 22.02 49.54 -3.44
CA ALA A 251 22.61 48.25 -3.11
C ALA A 251 21.50 47.23 -2.77
N ASN A 252 21.75 45.97 -3.10
CA ASN A 252 20.82 44.87 -2.84
C ASN A 252 20.92 44.38 -1.37
N LYS A 253 21.37 45.23 -0.44
CA LYS A 253 21.56 44.91 0.97
C LYS A 253 20.62 45.72 1.83
N ILE A 254 19.80 45.07 2.62
CA ILE A 254 18.80 45.69 3.44
C ILE A 254 18.94 45.18 4.86
N LYS A 255 18.91 46.09 5.83
CA LYS A 255 18.89 45.73 7.23
C LYS A 255 17.43 45.62 7.70
N LEU A 256 17.10 44.49 8.27
CA LEU A 256 15.80 44.18 8.84
C LEU A 256 15.84 44.27 10.36
N LYS A 257 14.72 44.51 11.02
CA LYS A 257 14.57 44.39 12.47
C LYS A 257 14.76 42.97 12.98
N SER A 258 14.43 41.99 12.14
CA SER A 258 14.63 40.56 12.38
C SER A 258 14.91 39.82 11.09
N THR A 259 15.84 38.88 11.14
CA THR A 259 16.15 37.95 10.04
C THR A 259 15.81 36.50 10.43
N ALA A 260 15.02 36.31 11.48
CA ALA A 260 14.57 34.99 11.90
C ALA A 260 13.83 34.29 10.74
N ASN A 261 14.24 33.05 10.45
CA ASN A 261 13.74 32.22 9.35
C ASN A 261 14.00 32.76 7.93
N PHE A 262 14.91 33.72 7.77
CA PHE A 262 15.48 34.05 6.46
C PHE A 262 16.65 33.12 6.18
N TYR A 263 16.73 32.60 4.96
CA TYR A 263 17.79 31.67 4.55
C TYR A 263 18.20 31.94 3.10
N VAL A 264 19.37 31.48 2.75
CA VAL A 264 19.92 31.62 1.37
C VAL A 264 19.01 30.84 0.40
N ASN A 265 18.78 31.41 -0.77
CA ASN A 265 17.87 30.95 -1.80
C ASN A 265 16.36 31.08 -1.43
N ALA A 266 16.01 31.63 -0.29
CA ALA A 266 14.62 31.98 -0.01
C ALA A 266 14.15 33.07 -1.01
N TRP A 267 12.94 32.90 -1.53
CA TRP A 267 12.28 34.02 -2.17
C TRP A 267 11.57 34.89 -1.16
N VAL A 268 11.69 36.19 -1.31
CA VAL A 268 11.13 37.19 -0.42
C VAL A 268 10.16 38.08 -1.18
N GLU A 269 8.96 38.20 -0.66
CA GLU A 269 7.98 39.22 -1.05
C GLU A 269 8.29 40.51 -0.30
N ILE A 270 8.56 41.57 -1.04
CA ILE A 270 8.75 42.93 -0.54
C ILE A 270 7.45 43.66 -0.74
N ASP A 271 6.68 43.86 0.37
CA ASP A 271 5.33 44.41 0.33
C ASP A 271 5.31 45.84 0.89
N ARG A 272 4.87 46.79 0.08
CA ARG A 272 4.67 48.19 0.44
C ARG A 272 3.18 48.57 0.51
N GLY A 273 2.30 47.59 0.51
CA GLY A 273 0.86 47.83 0.46
C GLY A 273 0.32 48.20 -0.94
N ASN A 274 1.03 49.02 -1.70
CA ASN A 274 0.63 49.42 -3.06
C ASN A 274 1.41 48.69 -4.15
N SER A 275 2.59 48.21 -3.86
CA SER A 275 3.45 47.48 -4.80
C SER A 275 4.10 46.27 -4.08
N LYS A 276 4.34 45.22 -4.82
CA LYS A 276 5.04 44.03 -4.36
C LYS A 276 6.15 43.67 -5.33
N HIS A 277 7.30 43.44 -4.77
CA HIS A 277 8.47 43.00 -5.51
C HIS A 277 8.92 41.63 -4.93
N TYR A 278 9.54 40.83 -5.77
CA TYR A 278 10.03 39.52 -5.35
C TYR A 278 11.53 39.43 -5.68
N ARG A 279 12.30 38.99 -4.70
CA ARG A 279 13.75 38.86 -4.79
C ARG A 279 14.19 37.58 -4.14
N GLN A 280 15.30 37.04 -4.62
CA GLN A 280 15.92 35.86 -3.99
C GLN A 280 16.99 36.33 -2.98
N VAL A 281 17.06 35.67 -1.85
CA VAL A 281 18.07 35.91 -0.80
C VAL A 281 19.37 35.24 -1.23
N LEU A 282 20.41 36.04 -1.46
CA LEU A 282 21.77 35.56 -1.77
C LEU A 282 22.61 35.31 -0.51
N ALA A 283 22.39 36.11 0.54
CA ALA A 283 23.09 35.96 1.80
C ALA A 283 22.30 36.58 2.96
N VAL A 284 22.47 36.02 4.15
CA VAL A 284 21.97 36.57 5.42
C VAL A 284 23.17 36.73 6.38
N THR A 285 23.47 37.97 6.79
CA THR A 285 24.59 38.26 7.68
C THR A 285 24.10 39.13 8.84
N GLY A 286 23.87 38.51 9.99
CA GLY A 286 23.23 39.19 11.12
C GLY A 286 21.83 39.67 10.73
N LEU A 287 21.58 40.96 10.87
CA LEU A 287 20.30 41.57 10.48
C LEU A 287 20.26 42.05 9.03
N VAL A 288 21.28 41.77 8.23
CA VAL A 288 21.39 42.21 6.82
C VAL A 288 21.07 41.07 5.88
N VAL A 289 20.12 41.32 4.99
CA VAL A 289 19.75 40.41 3.89
C VAL A 289 20.31 40.99 2.59
N THR A 290 21.03 40.17 1.84
CA THR A 290 21.50 40.50 0.48
C THR A 290 20.57 39.83 -0.52
N LEU A 291 20.05 40.61 -1.47
CA LEU A 291 19.07 40.16 -2.47
C LEU A 291 19.71 40.10 -3.87
N ASP A 292 19.11 39.32 -4.74
CA ASP A 292 19.44 39.29 -6.17
C ASP A 292 18.86 40.51 -6.94
N GLY A 293 19.19 40.56 -8.22
CA GLY A 293 18.61 41.53 -9.18
C GLY A 293 19.24 42.93 -9.11
N PRO A 294 18.67 43.91 -9.85
CA PRO A 294 19.15 45.30 -9.91
C PRO A 294 18.99 46.00 -8.56
N ALA A 295 19.76 47.05 -8.38
CA ALA A 295 19.68 47.90 -7.20
C ALA A 295 18.26 48.45 -7.00
N MET A 296 17.76 48.37 -5.77
CA MET A 296 16.43 48.86 -5.42
C MET A 296 16.44 50.38 -5.30
N ALA A 297 15.46 51.04 -5.88
CA ALA A 297 15.31 52.50 -5.78
C ALA A 297 14.81 52.91 -4.38
N ALA A 298 15.12 54.15 -3.97
CA ALA A 298 14.65 54.66 -2.67
C ALA A 298 13.12 54.67 -2.55
N GLY A 299 12.40 54.66 -3.66
CA GLY A 299 10.95 54.50 -3.70
C GLY A 299 10.45 53.10 -3.49
N ASP A 300 11.28 52.06 -3.64
CA ASP A 300 10.87 50.68 -3.57
C ASP A 300 10.90 50.13 -2.13
N VAL A 301 11.62 50.78 -1.23
CA VAL A 301 11.80 50.36 0.17
C VAL A 301 11.78 51.57 1.10
N ALA A 302 10.85 51.64 2.02
CA ALA A 302 10.77 52.68 3.02
C ALA A 302 10.92 52.11 4.45
N PRO A 303 11.79 52.69 5.28
CA PRO A 303 11.85 52.31 6.71
C PRO A 303 10.60 52.78 7.46
N GLU A 304 10.21 52.06 8.48
CA GLU A 304 9.01 52.31 9.30
C GLU A 304 8.95 53.74 9.85
N LEU A 305 10.11 54.30 10.27
CA LEU A 305 10.20 55.65 10.81
C LEU A 305 9.99 56.80 9.81
N ALA A 306 10.10 56.50 8.50
CA ALA A 306 9.99 57.55 7.48
C ALA A 306 8.55 57.80 6.98
N ALA A 307 7.65 56.81 7.16
CA ALA A 307 6.25 56.93 6.79
C ALA A 307 5.40 55.90 7.53
N PRO A 308 4.76 56.23 8.64
CA PRO A 308 4.02 55.27 9.50
C PRO A 308 2.87 54.57 8.74
N ASN A 309 2.42 55.12 7.62
CA ASN A 309 1.39 54.51 6.78
C ASN A 309 1.95 53.76 5.54
N ASN A 310 3.27 53.57 5.42
CA ASN A 310 3.90 53.03 4.24
C ASN A 310 5.08 52.07 4.61
N ILE A 311 4.83 51.22 5.56
CA ILE A 311 5.82 50.23 6.06
C ILE A 311 6.11 49.20 4.96
N THR A 312 7.39 48.92 4.78
CA THR A 312 7.82 47.82 3.88
C THR A 312 8.05 46.58 4.64
N TYR A 313 7.31 45.54 4.29
CA TYR A 313 7.45 44.22 4.88
C TYR A 313 8.26 43.31 3.95
N PHE A 314 9.11 42.49 4.55
CA PHE A 314 9.83 41.42 3.89
C PHE A 314 9.29 40.11 4.41
N ASN A 315 8.66 39.33 3.55
CA ASN A 315 8.10 38.05 3.92
C ASN A 315 8.72 36.96 3.05
N THR A 316 9.27 35.92 3.66
CA THR A 316 9.67 34.73 2.87
C THR A 316 8.45 34.07 2.26
N THR A 317 8.63 33.39 1.14
CA THR A 317 7.51 32.82 0.39
C THR A 317 7.64 31.31 0.39
N GLU A 318 7.04 30.71 1.38
CA GLU A 318 6.81 29.28 1.46
C GLU A 318 5.35 28.97 1.13
N PHE A 319 5.06 27.71 1.03
CA PHE A 319 3.67 27.24 0.89
C PHE A 319 3.43 25.99 1.71
N ARG A 320 2.17 25.76 1.99
CA ARG A 320 1.66 24.53 2.60
C ARG A 320 0.76 23.82 1.60
N LEU A 321 0.95 22.51 1.49
CA LEU A 321 0.10 21.65 0.69
C LEU A 321 -0.63 20.67 1.60
N THR A 322 -1.94 20.52 1.37
CA THR A 322 -2.76 19.50 2.01
C THR A 322 -3.37 18.60 0.94
N ALA A 323 -3.30 17.29 1.13
CA ALA A 323 -3.96 16.30 0.27
C ALA A 323 -4.95 15.51 1.11
N THR A 324 -6.19 15.36 0.63
CA THR A 324 -7.26 14.69 1.37
C THR A 324 -8.02 13.72 0.47
N TYR A 325 -8.25 12.51 0.97
CA TYR A 325 -9.04 11.47 0.31
C TYR A 325 -9.69 10.55 1.37
N GLY A 326 -11.00 10.29 1.25
CA GLY A 326 -11.70 9.28 2.04
C GLY A 326 -11.56 9.42 3.57
N GLY A 327 -11.42 10.67 4.08
CA GLY A 327 -11.18 10.93 5.52
C GLY A 327 -9.71 10.91 5.92
N GLN A 328 -8.80 10.46 5.06
CA GLN A 328 -7.35 10.56 5.24
C GLN A 328 -6.88 11.95 4.80
N SER A 329 -6.02 12.59 5.58
CA SER A 329 -5.47 13.93 5.28
C SER A 329 -3.98 13.97 5.57
N GLU A 330 -3.22 14.45 4.62
CA GLU A 330 -1.78 14.70 4.72
C GLU A 330 -1.52 16.20 4.60
N GLN A 331 -0.56 16.71 5.38
CA GLN A 331 -0.19 18.12 5.36
C GLN A 331 1.33 18.28 5.35
N TYR A 332 1.81 19.13 4.45
CA TYR A 332 3.21 19.48 4.28
C TYR A 332 3.34 21.01 4.37
N SER A 333 4.08 21.53 5.35
CA SER A 333 4.23 22.96 5.62
C SER A 333 5.66 23.44 5.41
N GLY A 334 5.83 24.73 5.16
CA GLY A 334 7.15 25.37 4.99
C GLY A 334 7.87 24.92 3.73
N LEU A 335 7.12 24.53 2.70
CA LEU A 335 7.66 24.04 1.43
C LEU A 335 8.20 25.18 0.58
N THR A 336 9.28 24.92 -0.14
CA THR A 336 9.90 25.84 -1.10
C THR A 336 9.96 25.23 -2.49
N ILE A 337 9.93 26.08 -3.52
CA ILE A 337 10.15 25.66 -4.91
C ILE A 337 11.64 25.46 -5.21
N GLU A 338 12.50 26.17 -4.53
CA GLU A 338 13.96 26.03 -4.65
C GLU A 338 14.43 24.81 -3.87
N ASN A 339 15.48 24.18 -4.36
CA ASN A 339 16.07 23.01 -3.71
C ASN A 339 16.83 23.43 -2.43
N VAL A 340 16.08 23.70 -1.38
CA VAL A 340 16.58 23.98 -0.05
C VAL A 340 16.46 22.71 0.80
N PRO A 341 17.56 22.21 1.36
CA PRO A 341 17.56 20.99 2.15
C PRO A 341 16.48 21.03 3.27
N GLY A 342 15.66 19.99 3.34
CA GLY A 342 14.59 19.87 4.30
C GLY A 342 13.34 20.72 4.03
N ARG A 343 13.28 21.44 2.92
CA ARG A 343 12.14 22.28 2.52
C ARG A 343 11.70 22.11 1.07
N TYR A 344 12.52 21.45 0.23
CA TYR A 344 12.21 21.25 -1.18
C TYR A 344 10.96 20.37 -1.33
N TYR A 345 9.94 20.91 -1.96
CA TYR A 345 8.62 20.27 -2.00
C TYR A 345 8.62 18.89 -2.66
N VAL A 346 9.47 18.67 -3.66
CA VAL A 346 9.54 17.38 -4.35
C VAL A 346 9.99 16.29 -3.39
N ASP A 347 11.08 16.56 -2.65
CA ASP A 347 11.62 15.59 -1.69
C ASP A 347 10.69 15.39 -0.49
N GLN A 348 10.11 16.49 0.03
CA GLN A 348 9.25 16.43 1.20
C GLN A 348 7.95 15.67 0.94
N ILE A 349 7.37 15.84 -0.24
CA ILE A 349 6.10 15.18 -0.60
C ILE A 349 6.36 13.75 -1.07
N ASN A 350 7.28 13.53 -2.04
CA ASN A 350 7.44 12.23 -2.65
C ASN A 350 8.02 11.17 -1.70
N ASN A 351 8.78 11.58 -0.68
CA ASN A 351 9.32 10.66 0.32
C ASN A 351 8.33 10.31 1.45
N ALA A 352 7.25 11.08 1.61
CA ALA A 352 6.36 10.94 2.76
C ALA A 352 4.89 10.71 2.39
N SER A 353 4.44 11.13 1.20
CA SER A 353 3.03 11.04 0.82
C SER A 353 2.65 9.65 0.34
N SER A 354 1.52 9.17 0.84
CA SER A 354 0.82 7.97 0.35
C SER A 354 -0.30 8.31 -0.65
N LEU A 355 -0.69 9.58 -0.74
CA LEU A 355 -1.82 10.04 -1.55
C LEU A 355 -1.39 10.67 -2.88
N ILE A 356 -0.30 11.42 -2.90
CA ILE A 356 0.12 12.19 -4.07
C ILE A 356 1.61 12.05 -4.36
N GLN A 357 1.95 12.31 -5.60
CA GLN A 357 3.32 12.58 -6.04
C GLN A 357 3.37 13.92 -6.78
N VAL A 358 4.50 14.58 -6.72
CA VAL A 358 4.72 15.85 -7.40
C VAL A 358 5.95 15.80 -8.28
N THR A 359 5.90 16.49 -9.41
CA THR A 359 7.04 16.59 -10.32
C THR A 359 7.34 18.08 -10.54
N ALA A 360 8.62 18.43 -10.38
CA ALA A 360 9.11 19.75 -10.71
C ALA A 360 9.04 19.97 -12.22
N LEU A 361 8.52 21.13 -12.63
CA LEU A 361 8.59 21.58 -14.00
C LEU A 361 9.79 22.53 -14.15
N ALA A 362 10.63 22.28 -15.15
CA ALA A 362 11.76 23.13 -15.45
C ALA A 362 11.31 24.42 -16.22
N PRO A 363 12.00 25.54 -16.05
CA PRO A 363 13.13 25.75 -15.17
C PRO A 363 12.73 26.21 -13.76
N PRO A 364 13.47 25.81 -12.71
CA PRO A 364 13.38 26.45 -11.41
C PRO A 364 13.88 27.89 -11.50
N GLY A 365 13.52 28.74 -10.57
CA GLY A 365 14.09 30.07 -10.44
C GLY A 365 13.17 31.23 -10.79
N GLN A 366 11.87 31.00 -10.89
CA GLN A 366 10.86 32.06 -10.98
C GLN A 366 10.02 32.08 -9.70
N PRO A 367 9.93 33.20 -8.97
CA PRO A 367 9.06 33.29 -7.81
C PRO A 367 7.60 33.15 -8.22
N PHE A 368 6.80 32.52 -7.37
CA PHE A 368 5.35 32.33 -7.61
C PHE A 368 4.97 31.53 -8.85
N LEU A 369 5.80 30.62 -9.28
CA LEU A 369 5.38 29.58 -10.21
C LEU A 369 4.36 28.63 -9.56
N PHE A 370 4.24 28.68 -8.25
CA PHE A 370 3.32 27.85 -7.48
C PHE A 370 1.93 28.48 -7.39
N PRO A 371 0.86 27.72 -7.65
CA PRO A 371 -0.50 28.17 -7.40
C PRO A 371 -0.76 28.16 -5.90
N SER A 372 -0.52 29.25 -5.21
CA SER A 372 -0.74 29.40 -3.78
C SER A 372 -1.57 30.64 -3.45
N GLY A 373 -2.36 30.59 -2.39
CA GLY A 373 -3.17 31.69 -1.92
C GLY A 373 -3.36 31.66 -0.42
N ASP A 374 -3.67 32.82 0.18
CA ASP A 374 -3.89 32.93 1.64
C ASP A 374 -5.07 32.04 2.09
N ASP A 375 -6.09 31.90 1.25
CA ASP A 375 -7.30 31.10 1.51
C ASP A 375 -7.18 29.63 1.08
N GLY A 376 -6.05 29.25 0.51
CA GLY A 376 -5.85 27.97 -0.12
C GLY A 376 -6.42 27.92 -1.55
N VAL A 377 -5.64 27.31 -2.43
CA VAL A 377 -6.04 27.01 -3.81
C VAL A 377 -6.39 25.57 -3.90
N ARG A 378 -7.62 25.27 -4.29
CA ARG A 378 -8.06 23.92 -4.57
C ARG A 378 -7.60 23.48 -5.95
N ILE A 379 -6.86 22.40 -6.00
CA ILE A 379 -6.37 21.77 -7.23
C ILE A 379 -7.08 20.43 -7.37
N ALA A 380 -7.77 20.19 -8.48
CA ALA A 380 -8.38 18.91 -8.81
C ALA A 380 -7.54 18.20 -9.86
N LEU A 381 -7.32 16.90 -9.67
CA LEU A 381 -6.61 16.06 -10.62
C LEU A 381 -7.59 15.63 -11.73
N SER A 382 -7.54 16.32 -12.86
CA SER A 382 -8.55 16.22 -13.91
C SER A 382 -8.16 15.38 -15.13
N THR A 383 -6.90 14.91 -15.19
CA THR A 383 -6.38 14.15 -16.32
C THR A 383 -6.01 12.74 -15.88
N GLY A 384 -6.40 11.72 -16.65
CA GLY A 384 -6.15 10.34 -16.29
C GLY A 384 -7.07 9.85 -15.15
N GLY A 385 -6.56 9.01 -14.28
CA GLY A 385 -7.34 8.40 -13.19
C GLY A 385 -8.28 7.34 -13.70
N LEU A 386 -7.76 6.40 -14.45
CA LEU A 386 -8.51 5.26 -15.01
C LEU A 386 -8.19 3.99 -14.26
N ASP A 387 -9.22 3.20 -13.96
CA ASP A 387 -9.08 1.88 -13.34
C ASP A 387 -8.63 0.81 -14.34
N GLY A 388 -8.63 1.12 -15.62
CA GLY A 388 -8.29 0.27 -16.75
C GLY A 388 -9.35 0.32 -17.85
N THR A 389 -8.99 -0.20 -19.02
CA THR A 389 -9.87 -0.28 -20.21
C THR A 389 -10.32 -1.70 -20.54
N ALA A 390 -9.66 -2.69 -19.94
CA ALA A 390 -9.97 -4.11 -20.08
C ALA A 390 -9.67 -4.85 -18.77
N ALA A 391 -10.31 -6.01 -18.57
CA ALA A 391 -10.01 -6.90 -17.46
C ALA A 391 -8.56 -7.40 -17.55
N PRO A 392 -7.90 -7.63 -16.39
CA PRO A 392 -6.58 -8.24 -16.38
C PRO A 392 -6.59 -9.62 -17.02
N ALA A 393 -5.57 -9.92 -17.82
CA ALA A 393 -5.34 -11.24 -18.37
C ALA A 393 -4.59 -12.14 -17.37
N ASP A 394 -4.53 -13.45 -17.65
CA ASP A 394 -3.78 -14.40 -16.83
C ASP A 394 -2.32 -13.98 -16.63
N GLY A 395 -1.70 -13.40 -17.65
CA GLY A 395 -0.33 -12.90 -17.60
C GLY A 395 -0.12 -11.79 -16.56
N ASP A 396 -1.12 -10.95 -16.30
CA ASP A 396 -1.04 -9.87 -15.32
C ASP A 396 -1.03 -10.43 -13.88
N TYR A 397 -1.77 -11.53 -13.63
CA TYR A 397 -1.76 -12.23 -12.35
C TYR A 397 -0.48 -13.04 -12.13
N ILE A 398 -0.02 -13.74 -13.18
CA ILE A 398 1.25 -14.48 -13.14
C ILE A 398 2.40 -13.50 -12.94
N GLY A 399 2.34 -12.36 -13.60
CA GLY A 399 3.32 -11.30 -13.48
C GLY A 399 4.63 -11.58 -14.22
N THR A 400 5.56 -10.66 -14.10
CA THR A 400 6.88 -10.70 -14.73
C THR A 400 7.99 -10.67 -13.71
N ASP A 401 9.08 -11.38 -14.00
CA ASP A 401 10.32 -11.31 -13.22
C ASP A 401 11.30 -10.34 -13.91
N ALA A 402 11.23 -9.07 -13.50
CA ALA A 402 12.17 -8.03 -13.94
C ALA A 402 13.32 -7.80 -12.92
N GLY A 403 13.52 -8.74 -12.01
CA GLY A 403 14.51 -8.68 -10.94
C GLY A 403 13.95 -8.15 -9.61
N PRO A 404 14.73 -8.24 -8.52
CA PRO A 404 14.31 -7.85 -7.17
C PRO A 404 13.73 -6.44 -7.11
N GLY A 405 12.57 -6.28 -6.46
CA GLY A 405 11.86 -5.01 -6.32
C GLY A 405 11.21 -4.47 -7.59
N LYS A 406 11.28 -5.21 -8.71
CA LYS A 406 10.63 -4.86 -9.99
C LYS A 406 9.68 -5.94 -10.50
N ARG A 407 9.50 -7.00 -9.73
CA ARG A 407 8.58 -8.09 -10.00
C ARG A 407 7.14 -7.63 -9.88
N THR A 408 6.25 -8.24 -10.68
CA THR A 408 4.81 -7.95 -10.66
C THR A 408 3.98 -9.22 -10.44
N GLY A 409 2.70 -9.08 -10.13
CA GLY A 409 1.79 -10.21 -9.96
C GLY A 409 2.30 -11.22 -8.93
N LEU A 410 2.16 -12.51 -9.23
CA LEU A 410 2.62 -13.60 -8.39
C LEU A 410 4.15 -13.60 -8.19
N GLN A 411 4.91 -13.16 -9.21
CA GLN A 411 6.38 -13.12 -9.12
C GLN A 411 6.85 -12.12 -8.04
N ALA A 412 6.10 -11.05 -7.77
CA ALA A 412 6.46 -10.09 -6.73
C ALA A 412 6.55 -10.72 -5.33
N LEU A 413 5.80 -11.80 -5.08
CA LEU A 413 5.86 -12.50 -3.80
C LEU A 413 7.18 -13.24 -3.59
N ILE A 414 8.00 -13.47 -4.63
CA ILE A 414 9.32 -14.12 -4.50
C ILE A 414 10.23 -13.32 -3.58
N ASP A 415 10.13 -11.99 -3.63
CA ASP A 415 10.99 -11.10 -2.85
C ASP A 415 10.73 -11.16 -1.32
N ILE A 416 9.66 -11.85 -0.90
CA ILE A 416 9.25 -11.97 0.51
C ILE A 416 9.42 -13.41 0.99
N ASP A 417 10.53 -13.70 1.63
CA ASP A 417 10.88 -15.05 2.07
C ASP A 417 9.92 -15.65 3.13
N GLY A 418 9.28 -14.80 3.94
CA GLY A 418 8.43 -15.23 5.05
C GLY A 418 7.04 -15.75 4.66
N ILE A 419 6.60 -15.65 3.41
CA ILE A 419 5.26 -16.08 2.98
C ILE A 419 5.16 -17.60 3.00
N SER A 420 4.13 -18.11 3.67
CA SER A 420 3.83 -19.55 3.80
C SER A 420 2.52 -19.99 3.14
N ILE A 421 1.58 -19.07 2.91
CA ILE A 421 0.29 -19.32 2.26
C ILE A 421 0.17 -18.38 1.06
N VAL A 422 -0.30 -18.88 -0.09
CA VAL A 422 -0.50 -18.07 -1.31
C VAL A 422 -1.91 -18.30 -1.86
N ALA A 423 -2.58 -17.23 -2.23
CA ALA A 423 -3.84 -17.29 -2.97
C ALA A 423 -3.96 -16.14 -3.98
N ILE A 424 -4.71 -16.39 -5.06
CA ILE A 424 -5.13 -15.39 -6.05
C ILE A 424 -6.67 -15.40 -6.06
N PRO A 425 -7.32 -14.66 -5.14
CA PRO A 425 -8.75 -14.79 -4.89
C PRO A 425 -9.61 -14.52 -6.13
N GLY A 426 -10.47 -15.48 -6.46
CA GLY A 426 -11.44 -15.36 -7.54
C GLY A 426 -10.93 -15.75 -8.91
N ILE A 427 -9.64 -15.96 -9.10
CA ILE A 427 -9.05 -16.32 -10.41
C ILE A 427 -8.89 -17.84 -10.50
N THR A 428 -9.61 -18.42 -11.44
CA THR A 428 -9.77 -19.88 -11.57
C THR A 428 -9.25 -20.45 -12.89
N SER A 429 -8.58 -19.63 -13.70
CA SER A 429 -7.96 -20.08 -14.93
C SER A 429 -6.86 -21.11 -14.65
N GLN A 430 -6.78 -22.13 -15.49
CA GLN A 430 -5.78 -23.19 -15.37
C GLN A 430 -4.35 -22.64 -15.39
N ALA A 431 -4.08 -21.63 -16.22
CA ALA A 431 -2.76 -21.03 -16.36
C ALA A 431 -2.30 -20.38 -15.05
N VAL A 432 -3.18 -19.60 -14.40
CA VAL A 432 -2.86 -18.92 -13.14
C VAL A 432 -2.73 -19.92 -11.99
N GLN A 433 -3.62 -20.91 -11.90
CA GLN A 433 -3.55 -21.93 -10.86
C GLN A 433 -2.30 -22.83 -11.00
N ASN A 434 -1.90 -23.19 -12.21
CA ASN A 434 -0.64 -23.87 -12.47
C ASN A 434 0.58 -23.02 -12.10
N ALA A 435 0.54 -21.73 -12.41
CA ALA A 435 1.62 -20.81 -12.00
C ALA A 435 1.75 -20.70 -10.48
N MET A 436 0.63 -20.67 -9.74
CA MET A 436 0.64 -20.71 -8.26
C MET A 436 1.26 -22.01 -7.73
N ILE A 437 0.90 -23.14 -8.30
CA ILE A 437 1.45 -24.46 -7.94
C ILE A 437 2.96 -24.47 -8.19
N SER A 438 3.39 -24.12 -9.39
CA SER A 438 4.80 -24.07 -9.78
C SER A 438 5.61 -23.12 -8.90
N HIS A 439 5.04 -21.98 -8.51
CA HIS A 439 5.63 -21.04 -7.57
C HIS A 439 5.86 -21.69 -6.19
N CYS A 440 4.87 -22.41 -5.66
CA CYS A 440 4.98 -23.08 -4.38
C CYS A 440 5.96 -24.28 -4.42
N GLU A 441 5.97 -25.02 -5.52
CA GLU A 441 6.89 -26.14 -5.72
C GLU A 441 8.35 -25.70 -5.85
N SER A 442 8.58 -24.63 -6.59
CA SER A 442 9.93 -24.07 -6.82
C SER A 442 10.52 -23.48 -5.54
N LEU A 443 9.72 -22.76 -4.76
CA LEU A 443 10.14 -22.13 -3.51
C LEU A 443 10.05 -23.07 -2.30
N ARG A 444 9.36 -24.20 -2.40
CA ARG A 444 9.23 -25.30 -1.41
C ARG A 444 8.53 -24.97 -0.10
N TYR A 445 8.58 -23.72 0.38
CA TYR A 445 8.11 -23.32 1.72
C TYR A 445 6.76 -22.62 1.71
N ARG A 446 6.00 -22.75 0.62
CA ARG A 446 4.67 -22.14 0.40
C ARG A 446 3.63 -23.18 0.10
N PHE A 447 2.38 -22.84 0.44
CA PHE A 447 1.23 -23.69 0.18
C PHE A 447 0.13 -22.87 -0.50
N ALA A 448 -0.39 -23.35 -1.64
CA ALA A 448 -1.41 -22.67 -2.42
C ALA A 448 -2.83 -23.07 -2.01
N ILE A 449 -3.73 -22.08 -1.91
CA ILE A 449 -5.15 -22.29 -1.76
C ILE A 449 -5.82 -21.94 -3.10
N LEU A 450 -6.38 -22.95 -3.77
CA LEU A 450 -7.03 -22.81 -5.07
C LEU A 450 -8.53 -22.62 -4.92
N ASP A 451 -9.07 -21.70 -5.71
CA ASP A 451 -10.49 -21.38 -5.75
C ASP A 451 -11.22 -22.22 -6.81
N PRO A 452 -12.49 -22.61 -6.55
CA PRO A 452 -13.33 -23.29 -7.52
C PRO A 452 -13.92 -22.30 -8.53
N ALA A 453 -14.14 -22.75 -9.76
CA ALA A 453 -14.82 -21.97 -10.77
C ALA A 453 -16.23 -21.54 -10.29
N PRO A 454 -16.72 -20.36 -10.70
CA PRO A 454 -18.06 -19.90 -10.34
C PRO A 454 -19.14 -20.76 -10.99
N LYS A 455 -20.24 -21.02 -10.27
CA LYS A 455 -21.37 -21.82 -10.72
C LYS A 455 -22.00 -21.30 -12.02
N SER A 456 -21.96 -20.01 -12.26
CA SER A 456 -22.48 -19.37 -13.48
C SER A 456 -21.80 -19.83 -14.77
N LEU A 457 -20.61 -20.43 -14.67
CA LEU A 457 -19.89 -21.02 -15.81
C LEU A 457 -20.17 -22.50 -15.98
N LEU A 458 -21.03 -23.09 -15.13
CA LEU A 458 -21.34 -24.51 -15.06
C LEU A 458 -22.72 -24.78 -15.66
N PRO A 459 -22.93 -25.92 -16.37
CA PRO A 459 -24.25 -26.30 -16.89
C PRO A 459 -25.26 -26.62 -15.76
N PRO A 460 -26.58 -26.72 -16.06
CA PRO A 460 -27.60 -26.86 -15.05
C PRO A 460 -27.52 -28.17 -14.27
N VAL A 461 -27.98 -28.10 -13.05
CA VAL A 461 -28.13 -29.09 -11.96
C VAL A 461 -27.60 -30.51 -12.20
N GLY A 462 -26.57 -30.91 -11.46
CA GLY A 462 -25.91 -32.22 -11.53
C GLY A 462 -24.56 -32.20 -12.21
N ALA A 463 -24.23 -31.15 -12.96
CA ALA A 463 -22.95 -30.95 -13.61
C ALA A 463 -21.91 -30.31 -12.69
N ASP A 464 -22.32 -29.61 -11.63
CA ASP A 464 -21.43 -28.96 -10.64
C ASP A 464 -20.32 -29.88 -10.13
N LEU A 465 -20.64 -31.14 -9.84
CA LEU A 465 -19.67 -32.10 -9.32
C LEU A 465 -18.67 -32.54 -10.38
N ASN A 466 -19.12 -32.71 -11.62
CA ASN A 466 -18.23 -33.10 -12.72
C ASN A 466 -17.27 -31.95 -13.07
N ASP A 467 -17.72 -30.72 -13.05
CA ASP A 467 -16.93 -29.57 -13.42
C ASP A 467 -15.86 -29.25 -12.38
N ILE A 468 -16.18 -29.31 -11.09
CA ILE A 468 -15.16 -29.17 -10.05
C ILE A 468 -14.15 -30.34 -10.07
N GLN A 469 -14.59 -31.55 -10.42
CA GLN A 469 -13.70 -32.69 -10.65
C GLN A 469 -12.81 -32.47 -11.88
N ASN A 470 -13.35 -31.95 -12.97
CA ASN A 470 -12.60 -31.63 -14.19
C ASN A 470 -11.56 -30.54 -13.90
N GLN A 471 -11.91 -29.49 -13.16
CA GLN A 471 -10.95 -28.48 -12.70
C GLN A 471 -9.85 -29.11 -11.85
N ARG A 472 -10.22 -29.92 -10.87
CA ARG A 472 -9.29 -30.60 -9.97
C ARG A 472 -8.33 -31.54 -10.73
N ASN A 473 -8.82 -32.25 -11.73
CA ASN A 473 -8.04 -33.23 -12.50
C ASN A 473 -6.94 -32.60 -13.36
N GLN A 474 -6.92 -31.27 -13.48
CA GLN A 474 -5.84 -30.54 -14.16
C GLN A 474 -4.57 -30.42 -13.29
N PHE A 475 -4.63 -30.80 -12.02
CA PHE A 475 -3.55 -30.60 -11.05
C PHE A 475 -3.20 -31.91 -10.35
N ASP A 476 -1.90 -32.10 -10.05
CA ASP A 476 -1.42 -33.17 -9.16
C ASP A 476 -0.20 -32.62 -8.38
N THR A 477 -0.45 -32.13 -7.17
CA THR A 477 0.59 -31.55 -6.33
C THR A 477 0.28 -31.68 -4.84
N LYS A 478 1.34 -31.86 -4.05
CA LYS A 478 1.25 -31.81 -2.59
C LYS A 478 1.29 -30.39 -1.99
N TYR A 479 1.47 -29.37 -2.84
CA TYR A 479 1.64 -27.98 -2.40
C TYR A 479 0.38 -27.13 -2.56
N ALA A 480 -0.76 -27.75 -2.91
CA ALA A 480 -2.01 -27.03 -3.06
C ALA A 480 -3.21 -27.80 -2.49
N ALA A 481 -4.26 -27.03 -2.17
CA ALA A 481 -5.58 -27.55 -1.83
C ALA A 481 -6.67 -26.76 -2.55
N ILE A 482 -7.73 -27.44 -3.01
CA ILE A 482 -8.91 -26.82 -3.61
C ILE A 482 -10.10 -26.96 -2.67
N TYR A 483 -10.95 -25.92 -2.59
CA TYR A 483 -12.11 -25.86 -1.72
C TYR A 483 -13.37 -25.56 -2.52
N HIS A 484 -14.41 -26.36 -2.32
CA HIS A 484 -15.73 -26.26 -2.97
C HIS A 484 -16.85 -26.48 -1.95
N PRO A 485 -17.98 -25.80 -2.08
CA PRO A 485 -18.35 -24.74 -3.02
C PRO A 485 -17.80 -23.35 -2.61
N ARG A 486 -18.09 -22.36 -3.47
CA ARG A 486 -17.89 -20.95 -3.14
C ARG A 486 -18.78 -20.56 -1.96
N ILE A 487 -18.32 -19.56 -1.21
CA ILE A 487 -19.03 -19.00 -0.06
C ILE A 487 -19.96 -17.87 -0.52
N VAL A 488 -21.00 -17.60 0.25
CA VAL A 488 -21.90 -16.45 0.03
C VAL A 488 -21.67 -15.46 1.17
N ILE A 489 -21.40 -14.22 0.80
CA ILE A 489 -21.18 -13.10 1.72
C ILE A 489 -22.23 -12.01 1.46
N GLU A 490 -22.35 -11.08 2.40
CA GLU A 490 -23.04 -9.82 2.18
C GLU A 490 -22.14 -8.87 1.38
N ASN A 491 -22.64 -8.36 0.26
CA ASN A 491 -21.95 -7.35 -0.52
C ASN A 491 -22.32 -5.96 0.05
N LEU A 492 -21.39 -5.35 0.76
CA LEU A 492 -21.58 -4.06 1.42
C LEU A 492 -21.74 -2.87 0.44
N LEU A 493 -21.40 -3.05 -0.85
CA LEU A 493 -21.61 -2.02 -1.88
C LEU A 493 -23.07 -1.95 -2.34
N THR A 494 -23.74 -3.10 -2.42
CA THR A 494 -25.09 -3.23 -2.99
C THR A 494 -26.14 -3.64 -1.96
N SER A 495 -25.74 -3.97 -0.73
CA SER A 495 -26.58 -4.53 0.31
C SER A 495 -27.33 -5.79 -0.14
N THR A 496 -26.70 -6.58 -1.01
CA THR A 496 -27.20 -7.87 -1.49
C THR A 496 -26.22 -8.97 -1.14
N THR A 497 -26.57 -10.22 -1.37
CA THR A 497 -25.65 -11.33 -1.22
C THR A 497 -24.90 -11.61 -2.53
N MET A 498 -23.64 -12.02 -2.43
CA MET A 498 -22.83 -12.43 -3.57
C MET A 498 -22.04 -13.71 -3.28
N ALA A 499 -21.83 -14.53 -4.31
CA ALA A 499 -20.93 -15.67 -4.24
C ALA A 499 -19.48 -15.20 -4.37
N LEU A 500 -18.63 -15.59 -3.41
CA LEU A 500 -17.22 -15.23 -3.35
C LEU A 500 -16.35 -16.48 -3.35
N ALA A 501 -15.19 -16.38 -3.94
CA ALA A 501 -14.13 -17.38 -3.85
C ALA A 501 -13.67 -17.56 -2.39
N PRO A 502 -13.52 -18.80 -1.88
CA PRO A 502 -13.33 -19.03 -0.45
C PRO A 502 -11.88 -18.83 0.03
N SER A 503 -10.89 -18.73 -0.86
CA SER A 503 -9.47 -18.79 -0.51
C SER A 503 -9.05 -17.78 0.57
N GLY A 504 -9.59 -16.54 0.53
CA GLY A 504 -9.26 -15.54 1.54
C GLY A 504 -9.73 -15.92 2.94
N HIS A 505 -10.98 -16.36 3.07
CA HIS A 505 -11.53 -16.84 4.34
C HIS A 505 -10.82 -18.09 4.83
N ILE A 506 -10.53 -19.03 3.93
CA ILE A 506 -9.81 -20.27 4.23
C ILE A 506 -8.38 -19.98 4.73
N ALA A 507 -7.68 -19.05 4.10
CA ALA A 507 -6.35 -18.62 4.57
C ALA A 507 -6.40 -18.05 6.00
N GLY A 508 -7.43 -17.26 6.32
CA GLY A 508 -7.66 -16.79 7.69
C GLY A 508 -7.94 -17.93 8.66
N VAL A 509 -8.73 -18.93 8.26
CA VAL A 509 -8.94 -20.12 9.07
C VAL A 509 -7.65 -20.90 9.29
N TYR A 510 -6.78 -21.03 8.29
CA TYR A 510 -5.46 -21.64 8.44
C TYR A 510 -4.64 -20.89 9.50
N ALA A 511 -4.54 -19.59 9.38
CA ALA A 511 -3.82 -18.75 10.33
C ALA A 511 -4.37 -18.92 11.77
N ARG A 512 -5.68 -18.90 11.93
CA ARG A 512 -6.34 -19.10 13.22
C ARG A 512 -6.04 -20.47 13.82
N VAL A 513 -6.04 -21.53 13.02
CA VAL A 513 -5.76 -22.90 13.48
C VAL A 513 -4.30 -23.03 13.86
N ASP A 514 -3.41 -22.49 13.07
CA ASP A 514 -1.98 -22.51 13.33
C ASP A 514 -1.63 -21.81 14.66
N ASP A 515 -2.22 -20.65 14.89
CA ASP A 515 -2.03 -19.88 16.12
C ASP A 515 -2.56 -20.62 17.37
N LYS A 516 -3.78 -21.17 17.29
CA LYS A 516 -4.43 -21.80 18.44
C LYS A 516 -3.99 -23.22 18.73
N ARG A 517 -3.64 -23.98 17.74
CA ARG A 517 -3.44 -25.43 17.83
C ARG A 517 -2.13 -25.92 17.21
N GLY A 518 -1.44 -25.08 16.44
CA GLY A 518 -0.25 -25.42 15.68
C GLY A 518 -0.57 -25.99 14.28
N VAL A 519 0.41 -25.89 13.39
CA VAL A 519 0.30 -26.28 11.97
C VAL A 519 -0.01 -27.77 11.75
N HIS A 520 0.26 -28.62 12.74
CA HIS A 520 -0.02 -30.07 12.70
C HIS A 520 -1.51 -30.39 12.81
N LYS A 521 -2.35 -29.46 13.32
CA LYS A 521 -3.81 -29.62 13.34
C LYS A 521 -4.35 -29.38 11.93
N ALA A 522 -5.08 -30.37 11.38
CA ALA A 522 -5.75 -30.20 10.09
C ALA A 522 -6.74 -29.00 10.12
N PRO A 523 -6.71 -28.07 9.14
CA PRO A 523 -7.60 -26.92 9.09
C PRO A 523 -9.03 -27.32 8.61
N ALA A 524 -9.61 -28.29 9.28
CA ALA A 524 -10.94 -28.83 9.00
C ALA A 524 -11.75 -28.95 10.30
N ASN A 525 -13.07 -29.07 10.14
CA ASN A 525 -14.07 -28.94 11.20
C ASN A 525 -14.02 -27.56 11.89
N GLU A 526 -13.64 -26.55 11.14
CA GLU A 526 -13.51 -25.17 11.58
C GLU A 526 -14.64 -24.31 10.98
N ILE A 527 -15.17 -23.35 11.76
CA ILE A 527 -16.18 -22.42 11.29
C ILE A 527 -15.54 -21.41 10.35
N ILE A 528 -16.20 -21.10 9.25
CA ILE A 528 -15.85 -20.00 8.37
C ILE A 528 -16.65 -18.77 8.85
N GLY A 529 -15.95 -17.78 9.39
CA GLY A 529 -16.55 -16.51 9.85
C GLY A 529 -16.81 -15.56 8.68
N GLY A 530 -17.79 -14.65 8.86
CA GLY A 530 -18.08 -13.59 7.88
C GLY A 530 -18.89 -14.04 6.66
N ILE A 531 -19.49 -15.24 6.68
CA ILE A 531 -20.27 -15.77 5.57
C ILE A 531 -21.74 -16.01 5.96
N VAL A 532 -22.65 -15.81 5.02
CA VAL A 532 -24.11 -16.01 5.22
C VAL A 532 -24.62 -17.32 4.63
N GLY A 533 -23.88 -17.94 3.72
CA GLY A 533 -24.27 -19.17 3.04
C GLY A 533 -23.17 -19.80 2.20
N LEU A 534 -23.57 -20.78 1.42
CA LEU A 534 -22.76 -21.44 0.40
C LEU A 534 -23.48 -21.33 -0.95
N GLU A 535 -22.73 -21.19 -2.05
CA GLU A 535 -23.28 -21.08 -3.40
C GLU A 535 -24.05 -22.35 -3.81
N THR A 536 -23.55 -23.50 -3.36
CA THR A 536 -24.18 -24.81 -3.54
C THR A 536 -24.15 -25.57 -2.22
N ILE A 537 -25.24 -26.26 -1.88
CA ILE A 537 -25.28 -27.12 -0.69
C ILE A 537 -24.82 -28.52 -1.11
N VAL A 538 -23.68 -28.94 -0.54
CA VAL A 538 -23.13 -30.28 -0.75
C VAL A 538 -23.58 -31.18 0.40
N ASN A 539 -24.29 -32.27 0.09
CA ASN A 539 -24.73 -33.24 1.08
C ASN A 539 -23.67 -34.34 1.32
N LYS A 540 -23.97 -35.31 2.17
CA LYS A 540 -23.06 -36.40 2.50
C LYS A 540 -22.71 -37.27 1.30
N PHE A 541 -23.70 -37.62 0.47
CA PHE A 541 -23.50 -38.52 -0.70
C PHE A 541 -22.67 -37.83 -1.79
N GLU A 542 -22.89 -36.56 -2.03
CA GLU A 542 -22.06 -35.76 -2.95
C GLU A 542 -20.64 -35.62 -2.44
N GLN A 543 -20.44 -35.48 -1.13
CA GLN A 543 -19.11 -35.46 -0.54
C GLN A 543 -18.40 -36.81 -0.66
N GLU A 544 -19.13 -37.94 -0.63
CA GLU A 544 -18.58 -39.28 -0.87
C GLU A 544 -18.00 -39.42 -2.30
N ILE A 545 -18.41 -38.58 -3.23
CA ILE A 545 -17.85 -38.50 -4.58
C ILE A 545 -16.60 -37.58 -4.63
N LEU A 546 -16.62 -36.47 -3.91
CA LEU A 546 -15.58 -35.45 -3.96
C LEU A 546 -14.36 -35.75 -3.08
N ASN A 547 -14.58 -36.45 -1.95
CA ASN A 547 -13.54 -36.66 -0.95
C ASN A 547 -12.53 -37.80 -1.28
N PRO A 548 -12.91 -38.94 -1.92
CA PRO A 548 -11.97 -40.07 -2.12
C PRO A 548 -10.76 -39.72 -3.00
N GLU A 549 -9.69 -40.46 -2.79
CA GLU A 549 -8.52 -40.45 -3.69
C GLU A 549 -8.91 -41.00 -5.08
N PRO A 550 -8.42 -40.41 -6.16
CA PRO A 550 -7.48 -39.28 -6.26
C PRO A 550 -8.16 -37.92 -6.31
N VAL A 551 -9.47 -37.80 -6.10
CA VAL A 551 -10.23 -36.56 -6.25
C VAL A 551 -9.82 -35.53 -5.21
N ASN A 552 -9.88 -35.83 -3.92
CA ASN A 552 -9.35 -35.01 -2.81
C ASN A 552 -9.79 -33.53 -2.84
N ILE A 553 -11.08 -33.27 -3.10
CA ILE A 553 -11.68 -31.94 -3.03
C ILE A 553 -12.15 -31.68 -1.60
N ASN A 554 -11.74 -30.54 -1.02
CA ASN A 554 -12.17 -30.16 0.32
C ASN A 554 -13.54 -29.46 0.24
N VAL A 555 -14.52 -29.97 1.01
CA VAL A 555 -15.89 -29.50 0.94
C VAL A 555 -16.19 -28.50 2.04
N ASN A 556 -16.76 -27.34 1.68
CA ASN A 556 -17.37 -26.43 2.63
C ASN A 556 -18.80 -26.90 2.86
N ARG A 557 -19.19 -27.14 4.13
CA ARG A 557 -20.51 -27.73 4.48
C ARG A 557 -21.35 -26.86 5.39
N ASP A 558 -22.65 -26.97 5.19
CA ASP A 558 -23.65 -26.33 6.04
C ASP A 558 -24.12 -27.30 7.14
N PHE A 559 -23.80 -26.97 8.38
CA PHE A 559 -24.23 -27.69 9.58
C PHE A 559 -25.11 -26.82 10.48
N ARG A 560 -25.78 -25.80 9.95
CA ARG A 560 -26.66 -24.92 10.73
C ARG A 560 -27.89 -25.68 11.29
N SER A 561 -28.37 -26.67 10.58
CA SER A 561 -29.42 -27.59 11.08
C SER A 561 -29.02 -28.32 12.38
N HIS A 562 -27.74 -28.50 12.62
CA HIS A 562 -27.16 -29.11 13.82
C HIS A 562 -26.56 -28.05 14.77
N GLN A 563 -26.87 -26.77 14.60
CA GLN A 563 -26.32 -25.63 15.38
C GLN A 563 -24.78 -25.53 15.32
N ARG A 564 -24.12 -26.04 14.27
CA ARG A 564 -22.68 -26.08 14.14
C ARG A 564 -22.14 -25.08 13.10
N GLY A 565 -23.01 -24.35 12.41
CA GLY A 565 -22.64 -23.30 11.45
C GLY A 565 -22.07 -23.84 10.12
N LEU A 566 -21.46 -22.94 9.36
CA LEU A 566 -20.83 -23.23 8.07
C LEU A 566 -19.35 -23.57 8.31
N ARG A 567 -18.90 -24.75 7.81
CA ARG A 567 -17.59 -25.28 8.18
C ARG A 567 -16.81 -25.81 6.99
N ILE A 568 -15.49 -25.72 7.10
CA ILE A 568 -14.56 -26.51 6.29
C ILE A 568 -14.67 -27.96 6.72
N TRP A 569 -14.93 -28.88 5.77
CA TRP A 569 -15.13 -30.31 6.07
C TRP A 569 -14.21 -31.22 5.25
N GLY A 570 -12.96 -30.80 5.05
CA GLY A 570 -11.91 -31.54 4.37
C GLY A 570 -10.55 -30.89 4.60
N ALA A 571 -9.48 -31.70 4.57
CA ALA A 571 -8.10 -31.23 4.74
C ALA A 571 -7.11 -32.05 3.88
N ARG A 572 -7.38 -32.14 2.58
CA ARG A 572 -6.58 -32.93 1.65
C ARG A 572 -5.90 -32.06 0.60
N CYS A 573 -4.67 -32.42 0.26
CA CYS A 573 -3.93 -31.85 -0.85
C CYS A 573 -4.46 -32.36 -2.20
N VAL A 574 -4.28 -31.58 -3.24
CA VAL A 574 -4.60 -31.95 -4.63
C VAL A 574 -3.52 -32.90 -5.16
N THR A 575 -3.42 -34.11 -4.60
CA THR A 575 -2.36 -35.07 -4.95
C THR A 575 -2.89 -36.47 -5.11
N SER A 576 -2.28 -37.23 -6.03
CA SER A 576 -2.46 -38.68 -6.19
C SER A 576 -1.58 -39.50 -5.23
N ASN A 577 -0.60 -38.88 -4.55
CA ASN A 577 0.32 -39.57 -3.66
C ASN A 577 -0.27 -39.70 -2.24
N PRO A 578 -0.60 -40.92 -1.76
CA PRO A 578 -1.21 -41.16 -0.46
C PRO A 578 -0.37 -40.70 0.74
N GLN A 579 0.96 -40.62 0.59
CA GLN A 579 1.86 -40.16 1.67
C GLN A 579 1.66 -38.67 1.97
N TRP A 580 1.32 -37.88 0.95
CA TRP A 580 1.16 -36.44 1.02
C TRP A 580 -0.31 -35.99 0.97
N LYS A 581 -1.24 -36.89 1.22
CA LYS A 581 -2.67 -36.63 1.16
C LYS A 581 -3.12 -35.46 2.02
N TYR A 582 -2.58 -35.31 3.23
CA TYR A 582 -3.09 -34.38 4.23
C TYR A 582 -2.35 -33.04 4.23
N ILE A 583 -3.13 -31.96 4.27
CA ILE A 583 -2.64 -30.57 4.30
C ILE A 583 -1.75 -30.32 5.53
N ASN A 584 -2.19 -30.75 6.72
CA ASN A 584 -1.41 -30.56 7.94
C ASN A 584 -0.06 -31.31 7.90
N VAL A 585 0.01 -32.47 7.26
CA VAL A 585 1.26 -33.20 7.09
C VAL A 585 2.22 -32.41 6.19
N ARG A 586 1.77 -31.94 5.01
CA ARG A 586 2.64 -31.18 4.12
C ARG A 586 3.08 -29.85 4.75
N ARG A 587 2.16 -29.13 5.40
CA ARG A 587 2.48 -27.86 6.05
C ARG A 587 3.40 -28.03 7.27
N LEU A 588 3.26 -29.12 8.02
CA LEU A 588 4.19 -29.47 9.10
C LEU A 588 5.62 -29.72 8.56
N PHE A 589 5.74 -30.43 7.43
CA PHE A 589 7.04 -30.59 6.78
C PHE A 589 7.64 -29.27 6.33
N ILE A 590 6.83 -28.40 5.69
CA ILE A 590 7.26 -27.04 5.30
C ILE A 590 7.78 -26.26 6.52
N TYR A 591 7.06 -26.31 7.64
CA TYR A 591 7.45 -25.66 8.88
C TYR A 591 8.79 -26.18 9.42
N ILE A 592 8.95 -27.51 9.48
CA ILE A 592 10.17 -28.13 9.99
C ILE A 592 11.34 -27.86 9.04
N GLU A 593 11.16 -28.06 7.74
CA GLU A 593 12.17 -27.84 6.70
C GLU A 593 12.70 -26.40 6.77
N LYS A 594 11.80 -25.39 6.78
CA LYS A 594 12.18 -23.97 6.84
C LYS A 594 12.80 -23.56 8.17
N SER A 595 12.27 -24.08 9.29
CA SER A 595 12.83 -23.80 10.62
C SER A 595 14.25 -24.34 10.76
N ILE A 596 14.50 -25.54 10.25
CA ILE A 596 15.86 -26.13 10.26
C ILE A 596 16.78 -25.32 9.35
N GLU A 597 16.35 -24.98 8.13
CA GLU A 597 17.15 -24.18 7.20
C GLU A 597 17.59 -22.86 7.84
N VAL A 598 16.65 -22.08 8.37
CA VAL A 598 16.94 -20.77 9.01
C VAL A 598 17.80 -20.98 10.27
N GLY A 599 17.44 -21.95 11.08
CA GLY A 599 18.09 -22.19 12.37
C GLY A 599 19.47 -22.84 12.29
N THR A 600 19.90 -23.31 11.11
CA THR A 600 21.24 -23.90 10.90
C THR A 600 22.16 -23.03 10.03
N GLN A 601 21.74 -21.80 9.63
CA GLN A 601 22.55 -20.89 8.82
C GLN A 601 23.91 -20.56 9.46
N TRP A 602 23.99 -20.56 10.78
CA TRP A 602 25.24 -20.32 11.52
C TRP A 602 26.32 -21.38 11.25
N ALA A 603 25.91 -22.58 10.81
CA ALA A 603 26.87 -23.67 10.52
C ALA A 603 27.61 -23.47 9.19
N VAL A 604 27.16 -22.54 8.35
CA VAL A 604 27.79 -22.23 7.06
C VAL A 604 29.13 -21.54 7.31
N PHE A 605 30.18 -22.00 6.64
CA PHE A 605 31.58 -21.58 6.81
C PHE A 605 32.24 -21.99 8.16
N GLU A 606 31.56 -22.73 9.03
CA GLU A 606 32.21 -23.37 10.19
C GLU A 606 33.13 -24.53 9.75
N PRO A 607 34.18 -24.84 10.49
CA PRO A 607 35.02 -26.00 10.20
C PRO A 607 34.21 -27.29 10.15
N ASN A 608 34.22 -28.00 9.01
CA ASN A 608 33.45 -29.21 8.76
C ASN A 608 34.07 -30.43 9.48
N ASN A 609 33.79 -30.59 10.76
CA ASN A 609 34.33 -31.64 11.62
C ASN A 609 33.24 -32.24 12.55
N GLU A 610 33.63 -33.26 13.28
CA GLU A 610 32.74 -34.00 14.19
C GLU A 610 32.13 -33.12 15.29
N ALA A 611 32.84 -32.08 15.73
CA ALA A 611 32.32 -31.12 16.70
C ALA A 611 31.19 -30.27 16.13
N LEU A 612 31.30 -29.83 14.88
CA LEU A 612 30.22 -29.12 14.18
C LEU A 612 29.00 -30.03 13.98
N TRP A 613 29.24 -31.29 13.53
CA TRP A 613 28.14 -32.24 13.28
C TRP A 613 27.34 -32.51 14.54
N ALA A 614 28.03 -32.69 15.69
CA ALA A 614 27.38 -32.90 17.00
C ALA A 614 26.53 -31.69 17.41
N ARG A 615 27.05 -30.44 17.24
CA ARG A 615 26.30 -29.22 17.57
C ARG A 615 25.05 -29.07 16.69
N VAL A 616 25.15 -29.26 15.37
CA VAL A 616 24.02 -29.19 14.44
C VAL A 616 22.98 -30.27 14.79
N SER A 617 23.41 -31.52 14.97
CA SER A 617 22.49 -32.60 15.36
C SER A 617 21.77 -32.32 16.67
N GLN A 618 22.48 -31.78 17.66
CA GLN A 618 21.89 -31.42 18.95
C GLN A 618 20.86 -30.32 18.83
N SER A 619 21.16 -29.21 18.09
CA SER A 619 20.25 -28.11 17.88
C SER A 619 18.96 -28.57 17.18
N VAL A 620 19.08 -29.37 16.11
CA VAL A 620 17.93 -29.94 15.39
C VAL A 620 17.14 -30.91 16.26
N SER A 621 17.81 -31.79 17.04
CA SER A 621 17.12 -32.72 17.95
C SER A 621 16.35 -31.99 19.05
N MET A 622 16.91 -30.92 19.61
CA MET A 622 16.20 -30.06 20.59
C MET A 622 14.96 -29.42 20.00
N PHE A 623 15.05 -28.92 18.75
CA PHE A 623 13.90 -28.36 18.02
C PHE A 623 12.83 -29.43 17.80
N LEU A 624 13.19 -30.59 17.25
CA LEU A 624 12.25 -31.71 17.01
C LEU A 624 11.63 -32.26 18.29
N THR A 625 12.36 -32.25 19.41
CA THR A 625 11.81 -32.60 20.73
C THR A 625 10.65 -31.64 21.11
N ARG A 626 10.81 -30.35 20.87
CA ARG A 626 9.72 -29.38 21.10
C ARG A 626 8.52 -29.62 20.18
N VAL A 627 8.77 -29.90 18.90
CA VAL A 627 7.74 -30.25 17.92
C VAL A 627 7.01 -31.53 18.32
N TRP A 628 7.70 -32.54 18.78
CA TRP A 628 7.10 -33.78 19.29
C TRP A 628 6.26 -33.54 20.55
N ARG A 629 6.77 -32.77 21.51
CA ARG A 629 6.04 -32.46 22.76
C ARG A 629 4.79 -31.63 22.51
N SER A 630 4.71 -30.89 21.42
CA SER A 630 3.48 -30.20 21.00
C SER A 630 2.40 -31.13 20.42
N GLY A 631 2.69 -32.44 20.28
CA GLY A 631 1.78 -33.44 19.71
C GLY A 631 1.78 -33.50 18.17
N ALA A 632 2.73 -32.84 17.52
CA ALA A 632 2.82 -32.82 16.06
C ALA A 632 3.38 -34.09 15.47
N LEU A 633 4.15 -34.86 16.26
CA LEU A 633 4.74 -36.15 15.87
C LEU A 633 4.18 -37.30 16.69
N LEU A 634 4.06 -38.46 16.04
CA LEU A 634 3.61 -39.73 16.67
C LEU A 634 4.76 -40.34 17.49
N GLY A 635 4.42 -41.15 18.47
CA GLY A 635 5.35 -41.91 19.28
C GLY A 635 5.28 -41.57 20.77
N THR A 636 5.42 -42.56 21.60
CA THR A 636 5.48 -42.41 23.08
C THR A 636 6.87 -42.03 23.56
N LYS A 637 7.89 -42.31 22.74
CA LYS A 637 9.29 -41.95 22.95
C LYS A 637 9.82 -41.13 21.80
N ALA A 638 10.83 -40.31 22.04
CA ALA A 638 11.42 -39.42 21.04
C ALA A 638 11.98 -40.20 19.82
N GLU A 639 12.58 -41.39 20.07
CA GLU A 639 13.16 -42.24 19.04
C GLU A 639 12.10 -42.81 18.07
N GLU A 640 10.85 -42.91 18.49
CA GLU A 640 9.71 -43.32 17.64
C GLU A 640 9.18 -42.15 16.81
N ALA A 641 9.36 -40.91 17.29
CA ALA A 641 8.80 -39.72 16.70
C ALA A 641 9.71 -39.11 15.64
N TYR A 642 11.00 -39.12 15.86
CA TYR A 642 11.99 -38.56 14.92
C TYR A 642 13.38 -39.17 15.13
N PHE A 643 14.24 -39.00 14.12
CA PHE A 643 15.68 -39.23 14.24
C PHE A 643 16.45 -38.15 13.51
N VAL A 644 17.63 -37.83 14.00
CA VAL A 644 18.59 -36.91 13.38
C VAL A 644 19.93 -37.63 13.27
N LYS A 645 20.47 -37.70 12.08
CA LYS A 645 21.74 -38.36 11.80
C LYS A 645 22.65 -37.43 11.01
N CYS A 646 23.79 -37.11 11.58
CA CYS A 646 24.85 -36.32 10.95
C CYS A 646 26.20 -36.84 11.45
N ASP A 647 26.76 -37.80 10.73
CA ASP A 647 27.99 -38.49 11.08
C ASP A 647 28.73 -39.00 9.83
N ARG A 648 29.83 -39.73 10.01
CA ARG A 648 30.62 -40.34 8.94
C ARG A 648 29.83 -41.29 8.03
N THR A 649 28.66 -41.76 8.43
CA THR A 649 27.83 -42.64 7.59
C THR A 649 26.88 -41.86 6.69
N THR A 650 26.69 -40.57 6.93
CA THR A 650 25.86 -39.69 6.09
C THR A 650 26.66 -38.91 5.04
N MET A 651 28.02 -38.88 5.19
CA MET A 651 28.93 -38.13 4.33
C MET A 651 30.05 -39.02 3.85
N THR A 652 30.37 -38.98 2.59
CA THR A 652 31.57 -39.56 1.99
C THR A 652 32.77 -38.64 2.15
N GLN A 653 34.00 -39.16 1.91
CA GLN A 653 35.17 -38.33 1.90
C GLN A 653 35.09 -37.23 0.82
N ASP A 654 34.51 -37.52 -0.33
CA ASP A 654 34.25 -36.55 -1.40
C ASP A 654 33.30 -35.39 -0.94
N ASP A 655 32.30 -35.72 -0.11
CA ASP A 655 31.43 -34.69 0.46
C ASP A 655 32.19 -33.74 1.38
N LEU A 656 33.08 -34.29 2.20
CA LEU A 656 33.93 -33.54 3.14
C LEU A 656 34.92 -32.65 2.40
N ASP A 657 35.57 -33.20 1.37
CA ASP A 657 36.57 -32.51 0.55
C ASP A 657 35.92 -31.35 -0.29
N ASN A 658 34.65 -31.53 -0.64
CA ASN A 658 33.83 -30.49 -1.29
C ASN A 658 33.08 -29.56 -0.33
N GLY A 659 33.36 -29.63 0.97
CA GLY A 659 32.74 -28.73 1.96
C GLY A 659 31.27 -29.02 2.22
N ARG A 660 30.76 -30.20 1.89
CA ARG A 660 29.36 -30.59 2.12
C ARG A 660 29.17 -31.19 3.50
N LEU A 661 28.18 -30.68 4.24
CA LEU A 661 27.66 -31.32 5.47
C LEU A 661 26.27 -31.87 5.15
N ILE A 662 26.11 -33.18 5.31
CA ILE A 662 24.84 -33.87 5.02
C ILE A 662 24.23 -34.41 6.32
N MET A 663 23.05 -33.94 6.63
CA MET A 663 22.22 -34.36 7.74
C MET A 663 20.95 -35.06 7.25
N ILE A 664 20.61 -36.18 7.80
CA ILE A 664 19.38 -36.93 7.52
C ILE A 664 18.44 -36.77 8.70
N VAL A 665 17.24 -36.24 8.43
CA VAL A 665 16.18 -36.09 9.44
C VAL A 665 14.96 -36.89 9.00
N GLY A 666 14.48 -37.78 9.88
CA GLY A 666 13.23 -38.50 9.69
C GLY A 666 12.22 -38.12 10.77
N ILE A 667 10.97 -37.94 10.37
CA ILE A 667 9.88 -37.58 11.29
C ILE A 667 8.65 -38.46 11.04
N ALA A 668 7.87 -38.72 12.09
CA ALA A 668 6.61 -39.47 12.05
C ALA A 668 5.44 -38.48 12.30
N PRO A 669 4.83 -37.86 11.26
CA PRO A 669 3.80 -36.82 11.45
C PRO A 669 2.48 -37.43 11.96
N THR A 670 1.78 -36.69 12.83
CA THR A 670 0.41 -37.03 13.24
C THR A 670 -0.57 -36.81 12.09
N LYS A 671 -1.36 -37.82 11.74
CA LYS A 671 -2.42 -37.74 10.71
C LYS A 671 -3.76 -37.45 11.37
N PRO A 672 -4.69 -36.70 10.68
CA PRO A 672 -6.01 -36.43 11.24
C PRO A 672 -6.89 -37.69 11.28
N ALA A 673 -7.77 -37.79 12.26
CA ALA A 673 -8.86 -38.75 12.24
C ALA A 673 -9.99 -38.26 11.33
N GLU A 674 -10.09 -38.77 10.12
CA GLU A 674 -11.18 -38.41 9.18
C GLU A 674 -12.46 -39.23 9.44
N PHE A 675 -12.31 -40.51 9.87
CA PHE A 675 -13.43 -41.42 10.05
C PHE A 675 -13.49 -41.85 11.51
N VAL A 676 -14.63 -41.58 12.14
CA VAL A 676 -14.95 -42.10 13.49
C VAL A 676 -15.99 -43.20 13.33
N ILE A 677 -15.58 -44.46 13.56
CA ILE A 677 -16.47 -45.61 13.43
C ILE A 677 -16.96 -45.96 14.83
N VAL A 678 -18.28 -45.87 15.05
CA VAL A 678 -18.94 -46.27 16.29
C VAL A 678 -19.69 -47.57 16.02
N ARG A 679 -19.28 -48.65 16.65
CA ARG A 679 -20.00 -49.93 16.57
C ARG A 679 -20.95 -50.02 17.74
N ILE A 680 -22.27 -50.10 17.45
CA ILE A 680 -23.31 -50.25 18.45
C ILE A 680 -23.90 -51.65 18.29
N GLY A 681 -23.72 -52.48 19.32
CA GLY A 681 -24.35 -53.81 19.42
C GLY A 681 -25.54 -53.79 20.34
N GLN A 682 -26.55 -54.64 20.08
CA GLN A 682 -27.64 -54.86 20.99
C GLN A 682 -27.13 -55.77 22.12
N TRP A 683 -27.21 -55.34 23.37
CA TRP A 683 -26.88 -56.14 24.54
C TRP A 683 -28.12 -56.89 25.02
N ALA A 684 -28.13 -58.20 24.99
CA ALA A 684 -29.06 -59.02 25.74
C ALA A 684 -28.53 -59.13 27.20
N GLY A 685 -29.22 -58.42 28.14
CA GLY A 685 -28.78 -58.32 29.55
C GLY A 685 -28.47 -59.70 30.13
N GLY A 686 -27.20 -59.97 30.51
CA GLY A 686 -26.81 -61.13 31.26
C GLY A 686 -25.69 -62.03 30.69
N SER A 687 -25.01 -61.70 29.57
CA SER A 687 -23.88 -62.50 29.09
C SER A 687 -22.60 -61.69 29.02
N SER A 688 -21.50 -62.36 29.37
CA SER A 688 -20.14 -61.84 29.36
C SER A 688 -19.70 -61.33 27.98
N VAL A 689 -18.98 -60.18 27.97
CA VAL A 689 -18.33 -59.62 26.78
C VAL A 689 -17.34 -60.66 26.22
N GLN A 690 -17.58 -61.10 24.98
CA GLN A 690 -16.51 -61.72 24.18
C GLN A 690 -15.84 -60.62 23.41
N GLU A 691 -14.53 -60.39 23.63
CA GLU A 691 -13.68 -59.56 22.80
C GLU A 691 -13.62 -60.16 21.37
N LEU A 692 -13.94 -59.35 20.40
CA LEU A 692 -13.75 -59.63 18.97
C LEU A 692 -12.50 -58.92 18.48
#